data_f0c5f98cd171dd2c0624a7d1ea7b50a5
#
_entry.id   f0c5f98cd171dd2c0624a7d1ea7b50a5
#
_cell.length_a   1.000
_cell.length_b   1.000
_cell.length_c   1.000
_cell.angle_alpha   90.00
_cell.angle_beta   90.00
_cell.angle_gamma   90.00
#
_symmetry.space_group_name_H-M   'P 1'
#
loop_
_entity.id
_entity.type
_entity.pdbx_description
1 polymer ?
#
loop_
_entity_poly.entity_id
_entity_poly.type
_entity_poly.pdbx_seq_one_letter_code
_entity_poly.pdbx_strand_id
1 'polypeptide(L)'
;MTRDTILCGDFNARLGSLTGDAISNARGNALKPWFDEHCLSVLNASLAFGVTTYSSFRQQQELSSVIDLFLTNIGDVALVNPQLVVESDLSLGSDHRLMSLTFGYVPPLDDTVAPGDSVLAPRRQWKLSKLTKEKPLGLLRESFRSSVAPLVVTLSGLVSAPPGVRPDIDALNDSLNQCLYESLDSSIGVKSGRPGHWKKYWTQEIQDAATARDRSYSQWRHAFGIAKIEKWFLYKVAHRKFRSLVQAAKRRSWQQFCTALECDFSKATAAIKRIKRNKESSPTYSHPDGPAASVSAMGSHLASVYDGSLLATATRPAAPPTFDSVLPFCVPVDMSLFDVDTLVSHIRRLPTHKAPGPDHIKAEMLKSLISEIAPVLSLLFKLCYQWSYTPALWRQAQVFPIFKKGDASDPANYRPISLTSVVRKLFEFSLMPELDAHSPALDIAQGGFRPQRSPLDQALCLHDLMHDYFVAHRRRPVVAFLDIKSAYDTVDRRVIWSALAGSSLPRAVLGLLINMFDDVSVSVLIANHNSVAFSPVTGVLQGSVLSPHLYSLYINSLPSLLRSGATGATMLPVPGADAPIAINSLLFADDVAVFGSKSEVQRMLDLAAGHSVSLGYRWKPSKCAVLGTAAALAGSPLVLYNEALPVVDEFTYLGMPFRYKGLHAPGILSLRSAGAVKTMALLNSVGVNRNGFSLLLSSRLYRTFIRPKLEYGLAISHLSARDFTALDTLQNRLVGMFVGSTWVNVAKHITCLPSIKHRYNVLAIRFALRADTLPDDCLLVLLRAHLHYTRLDRFICENPLYQSLPDPVPSSAGLRTTFAAYWQDQVDLQLSAAAVTGRHTLLRACRPDTTRPDPILYLPLGRIARSRLVRWRLGRFTNMREECPCMSPAGVHISRDHFLYCRALDPDLIDALPPAPPGVHRIDHALNCLPTTASAGPPAYWSALLNLLYAIDCLVHPLAVIAPDPDPASLWYSRTG
;
A
#
# COMPACT_ATOMS: atom_id res chain seq x y z
N MET A 1 29.75 10.91 -0.20
CA MET A 1 28.95 12.05 -0.70
C MET A 1 29.07 12.06 -2.20
N THR A 2 28.04 12.53 -2.90
CA THR A 2 28.13 12.73 -4.35
C THR A 2 29.07 13.87 -4.67
N ARG A 3 29.72 13.82 -5.85
CA ARG A 3 30.47 14.95 -6.41
C ARG A 3 29.53 16.17 -6.53
N ASP A 4 30.02 17.36 -6.30
CA ASP A 4 29.27 18.63 -6.40
C ASP A 4 28.08 18.74 -5.44
N THR A 5 28.38 18.59 -4.16
CA THR A 5 27.39 18.67 -3.08
C THR A 5 27.51 19.96 -2.29
N ILE A 6 26.39 20.62 -1.98
CA ILE A 6 26.30 21.69 -0.97
C ILE A 6 25.44 21.17 0.17
N LEU A 7 26.00 21.20 1.38
CA LEU A 7 25.30 20.92 2.64
C LEU A 7 25.07 22.23 3.39
N CYS A 8 23.85 22.50 3.80
CA CYS A 8 23.55 23.67 4.62
C CYS A 8 22.54 23.37 5.72
N GLY A 9 22.68 24.05 6.84
CA GLY A 9 21.75 23.94 7.94
C GLY A 9 22.37 24.25 9.31
N ASP A 10 21.55 24.04 10.34
CA ASP A 10 22.00 24.15 11.75
C ASP A 10 22.73 22.86 12.14
N PHE A 11 24.03 22.95 12.26
CA PHE A 11 24.88 21.85 12.73
C PHE A 11 25.00 21.81 14.27
N ASN A 12 24.55 22.85 14.96
CA ASN A 12 24.81 23.06 16.41
C ASN A 12 26.30 22.88 16.77
N ALA A 13 27.17 23.18 15.84
CA ALA A 13 28.61 22.97 15.89
C ALA A 13 29.33 24.32 15.81
N ARG A 14 30.06 24.69 16.87
CA ARG A 14 30.91 25.85 16.88
C ARG A 14 32.31 25.44 16.46
N LEU A 15 32.82 25.99 15.38
CA LEU A 15 34.09 25.60 14.79
C LEU A 15 35.28 26.45 15.27
N GLY A 16 35.02 27.43 16.13
CA GLY A 16 36.06 28.33 16.68
C GLY A 16 36.72 29.16 15.59
N SER A 17 38.05 29.26 15.62
CA SER A 17 38.84 30.07 14.69
C SER A 17 38.59 29.75 13.20
N LEU A 18 38.06 28.60 12.85
CA LEU A 18 37.76 28.26 11.45
C LEU A 18 36.66 29.14 10.87
N THR A 19 35.65 29.49 11.65
CA THR A 19 34.53 30.34 11.20
C THR A 19 34.51 31.71 11.85
N GLY A 20 35.56 32.08 12.66
CA GLY A 20 35.60 33.33 13.43
C GLY A 20 34.70 33.30 14.67
N ASP A 21 34.24 32.13 15.14
CA ASP A 21 33.51 32.00 16.40
C ASP A 21 34.48 32.04 17.58
N ALA A 22 34.07 32.64 18.71
CA ALA A 22 34.91 32.83 19.89
C ALA A 22 35.40 31.51 20.51
N ILE A 23 34.62 30.44 20.41
CA ILE A 23 34.92 29.12 20.96
C ILE A 23 34.56 27.99 20.01
N SER A 24 35.21 26.83 20.17
CA SER A 24 34.77 25.58 19.57
C SER A 24 34.07 24.69 20.59
N ASN A 25 33.11 23.90 20.19
CA ASN A 25 32.45 22.92 21.05
C ASN A 25 32.82 21.48 20.65
N ALA A 26 32.47 20.52 21.52
CA ALA A 26 32.78 19.10 21.30
C ALA A 26 32.24 18.57 19.93
N ARG A 27 31.07 19.06 19.51
CA ARG A 27 30.48 18.67 18.19
C ARG A 27 31.27 19.28 17.03
N GLY A 28 31.68 20.55 17.13
CA GLY A 28 32.50 21.21 16.13
C GLY A 28 33.84 20.49 15.96
N ASN A 29 34.50 20.12 17.07
CA ASN A 29 35.77 19.38 17.05
C ASN A 29 35.61 17.98 16.45
N ALA A 30 34.47 17.30 16.66
CA ALA A 30 34.17 15.98 16.06
C ALA A 30 33.85 16.05 14.56
N LEU A 31 33.32 17.18 14.08
CA LEU A 31 32.95 17.33 12.67
C LEU A 31 34.14 17.75 11.79
N LYS A 32 35.16 18.41 12.32
CA LYS A 32 36.33 18.83 11.53
C LYS A 32 37.01 17.68 10.78
N PRO A 33 37.37 16.54 11.41
CA PRO A 33 37.94 15.39 10.69
C PRO A 33 37.00 14.83 9.61
N TRP A 34 35.68 14.89 9.86
CA TRP A 34 34.71 14.43 8.89
C TRP A 34 34.61 15.36 7.67
N PHE A 35 34.80 16.69 7.86
CA PHE A 35 34.90 17.59 6.72
C PHE A 35 36.11 17.27 5.85
N ASP A 36 37.25 16.99 6.48
CA ASP A 36 38.49 16.63 5.79
C ASP A 36 38.34 15.29 5.04
N GLU A 37 37.77 14.27 5.69
CA GLU A 37 37.52 12.94 5.07
C GLU A 37 36.64 13.03 3.83
N HIS A 38 35.69 13.98 3.80
CA HIS A 38 34.73 14.13 2.69
C HIS A 38 35.06 15.30 1.77
N CYS A 39 36.26 15.87 1.90
CA CYS A 39 36.74 17.02 1.11
C CYS A 39 35.73 18.19 1.14
N LEU A 40 35.16 18.50 2.30
CA LEU A 40 34.16 19.56 2.45
C LEU A 40 34.81 20.87 2.89
N SER A 41 34.73 21.88 2.06
CA SER A 41 35.10 23.26 2.39
C SER A 41 33.96 23.95 3.16
N VAL A 42 34.30 24.72 4.18
CA VAL A 42 33.33 25.51 4.97
C VAL A 42 33.23 26.90 4.38
N LEU A 43 32.16 27.17 3.62
CA LEU A 43 31.95 28.45 2.94
C LEU A 43 31.80 29.63 3.91
N ASN A 44 31.32 29.41 5.13
CA ASN A 44 31.30 30.43 6.17
C ASN A 44 32.71 30.95 6.48
N ALA A 45 33.75 30.12 6.38
CA ALA A 45 35.12 30.49 6.66
C ALA A 45 35.68 31.47 5.63
N SER A 46 35.31 31.35 4.37
CA SER A 46 35.82 32.17 3.28
C SER A 46 34.89 33.35 2.93
N LEU A 47 33.55 33.19 3.05
CA LEU A 47 32.60 34.17 2.55
C LEU A 47 31.85 34.95 3.64
N ALA A 48 31.81 34.46 4.87
CA ALA A 48 31.11 35.11 5.97
C ALA A 48 31.85 34.93 7.32
N PHE A 49 33.18 35.10 7.33
CA PHE A 49 34.01 34.90 8.50
C PHE A 49 33.61 35.81 9.66
N GLY A 50 33.39 35.26 10.84
CA GLY A 50 33.01 36.00 12.04
C GLY A 50 31.55 36.48 12.07
N VAL A 51 30.78 36.27 10.99
CA VAL A 51 29.38 36.70 10.96
C VAL A 51 28.53 35.67 11.70
N THR A 52 27.94 36.06 12.83
CA THR A 52 27.13 35.15 13.66
C THR A 52 25.82 34.76 12.98
N THR A 53 25.50 33.48 13.03
CA THR A 53 24.28 32.92 12.40
C THR A 53 23.17 32.66 13.42
N TYR A 54 23.54 32.57 14.68
CA TYR A 54 22.63 32.35 15.81
C TYR A 54 22.83 33.43 16.86
N SER A 55 21.74 33.90 17.46
CA SER A 55 21.81 34.75 18.64
C SER A 55 20.62 34.56 19.55
N SER A 56 20.88 34.41 20.84
CA SER A 56 19.85 34.33 21.88
C SER A 56 20.19 35.22 23.05
N PHE A 57 19.20 35.63 23.82
CA PHE A 57 19.39 36.44 25.01
C PHE A 57 19.08 35.58 26.24
N ARG A 58 20.11 35.34 27.08
CA ARG A 58 19.99 34.61 28.35
C ARG A 58 20.61 35.39 29.47
N GLN A 59 19.95 35.45 30.62
CA GLN A 59 20.45 36.11 31.84
C GLN A 59 21.02 37.53 31.56
N GLN A 60 20.30 38.33 30.77
CA GLN A 60 20.67 39.68 30.38
C GLN A 60 21.94 39.80 29.49
N GLN A 61 22.48 38.69 29.01
CA GLN A 61 23.59 38.68 28.05
C GLN A 61 23.15 38.13 26.68
N GLU A 62 23.64 38.74 25.61
CA GLU A 62 23.48 38.24 24.27
C GLU A 62 24.53 37.16 24.01
N LEU A 63 24.07 35.97 23.74
CA LEU A 63 24.89 34.85 23.27
C LEU A 63 24.76 34.73 21.76
N SER A 64 25.88 34.83 21.07
CA SER A 64 25.92 34.68 19.60
C SER A 64 26.97 33.67 19.19
N SER A 65 26.73 32.99 18.06
CA SER A 65 27.61 31.96 17.53
C SER A 65 27.40 31.71 16.04
N VAL A 66 28.36 31.04 15.42
CA VAL A 66 28.30 30.58 14.04
C VAL A 66 28.03 29.06 14.07
N ILE A 67 26.76 28.65 13.97
CA ILE A 67 26.35 27.22 14.05
C ILE A 67 25.56 26.76 12.84
N ASP A 68 25.09 27.67 12.03
CA ASP A 68 24.51 27.36 10.72
C ASP A 68 25.62 27.45 9.68
N LEU A 69 25.89 26.35 9.01
CA LEU A 69 27.03 26.23 8.12
C LEU A 69 26.58 25.93 6.70
N PHE A 70 27.35 26.42 5.72
CA PHE A 70 27.34 26.02 4.34
C PHE A 70 28.65 25.29 4.06
N LEU A 71 28.56 24.05 3.63
CA LEU A 71 29.69 23.19 3.31
C LEU A 71 29.58 22.75 1.85
N THR A 72 30.70 22.66 1.14
CA THR A 72 30.70 22.19 -0.23
C THR A 72 31.94 21.36 -0.53
N ASN A 73 31.81 20.38 -1.45
CA ASN A 73 32.90 19.69 -2.10
C ASN A 73 33.03 20.10 -3.59
N ILE A 74 32.32 21.14 -4.00
CA ILE A 74 32.46 21.72 -5.33
C ILE A 74 33.80 22.46 -5.39
N GLY A 75 34.63 22.14 -6.38
CA GLY A 75 35.92 22.81 -6.59
C GLY A 75 35.73 24.29 -6.95
N ASP A 76 36.70 25.13 -6.58
CA ASP A 76 36.67 26.60 -6.78
C ASP A 76 36.49 27.01 -8.25
N VAL A 77 36.92 26.19 -9.21
CA VAL A 77 36.73 26.43 -10.65
C VAL A 77 35.26 26.23 -11.07
N ALA A 78 34.55 25.30 -10.43
CA ALA A 78 33.16 25.01 -10.74
C ALA A 78 32.17 25.92 -10.00
N LEU A 79 32.56 26.47 -8.84
CA LEU A 79 31.78 27.39 -8.03
C LEU A 79 32.16 28.83 -8.37
N VAL A 80 31.41 29.47 -9.25
CA VAL A 80 31.76 30.80 -9.78
C VAL A 80 31.08 31.91 -8.97
N ASN A 81 31.89 32.86 -8.50
CA ASN A 81 31.45 34.03 -7.73
C ASN A 81 30.48 33.71 -6.59
N PRO A 82 30.83 32.81 -5.68
CA PRO A 82 29.96 32.49 -4.55
C PRO A 82 29.83 33.67 -3.60
N GLN A 83 28.61 33.99 -3.20
CA GLN A 83 28.30 35.02 -2.23
C GLN A 83 27.42 34.44 -1.13
N LEU A 84 27.90 34.44 0.08
CA LEU A 84 27.17 34.03 1.27
C LEU A 84 26.73 35.24 2.08
N VAL A 85 25.43 35.52 2.07
CA VAL A 85 24.86 36.63 2.84
C VAL A 85 24.16 36.08 4.07
N VAL A 86 24.48 36.64 5.21
CA VAL A 86 23.82 36.39 6.49
C VAL A 86 22.98 37.61 6.84
N GLU A 87 21.68 37.50 6.69
CA GLU A 87 20.73 38.59 6.88
C GLU A 87 20.64 38.95 8.37
N SER A 88 21.07 40.14 8.76
CA SER A 88 21.00 40.60 10.13
C SER A 88 19.57 40.87 10.62
N ASP A 89 18.69 41.27 9.73
CA ASP A 89 17.36 41.77 10.02
C ASP A 89 16.21 40.77 9.74
N LEU A 90 16.47 39.73 8.96
CA LEU A 90 15.52 38.72 8.57
C LEU A 90 15.78 37.39 9.29
N SER A 91 15.17 37.19 10.45
CA SER A 91 15.28 35.91 11.17
C SER A 91 14.05 35.02 11.07
N LEU A 92 13.00 35.47 10.41
CA LEU A 92 11.70 34.79 10.36
C LEU A 92 11.18 34.35 11.76
N GLY A 93 11.61 35.03 12.81
CA GLY A 93 11.31 34.76 14.21
C GLY A 93 12.03 33.56 14.80
N SER A 94 13.12 33.18 14.22
CA SER A 94 14.06 32.22 14.75
C SER A 94 15.14 32.95 15.54
N ASP A 95 15.77 32.27 16.47
CA ASP A 95 17.02 32.73 17.08
C ASP A 95 18.21 32.59 16.10
N HIS A 96 17.95 31.96 14.92
CA HIS A 96 18.85 31.83 13.78
C HIS A 96 18.58 32.91 12.73
N ARG A 97 19.62 33.35 12.06
CA ARG A 97 19.56 34.30 10.95
C ARG A 97 19.26 33.60 9.63
N LEU A 98 18.60 34.29 8.76
CA LEU A 98 18.43 33.78 7.38
C LEU A 98 19.78 33.89 6.67
N MET A 99 20.19 32.79 6.04
CA MET A 99 21.37 32.73 5.22
C MET A 99 21.00 32.44 3.78
N SER A 100 21.63 33.11 2.86
CA SER A 100 21.48 32.86 1.42
C SER A 100 22.84 32.72 0.75
N LEU A 101 23.00 31.67 -0.05
CA LEU A 101 24.18 31.43 -0.87
C LEU A 101 23.78 31.60 -2.33
N THR A 102 24.40 32.53 -3.00
CA THR A 102 24.24 32.77 -4.45
C THR A 102 25.57 32.45 -5.13
N PHE A 103 25.51 31.66 -6.20
CA PHE A 103 26.71 31.28 -6.97
C PHE A 103 26.35 30.96 -8.41
N GLY A 104 27.32 31.15 -9.32
CA GLY A 104 27.31 30.50 -10.63
C GLY A 104 27.86 29.08 -10.51
N TYR A 105 27.34 28.13 -11.27
CA TYR A 105 27.88 26.78 -11.33
C TYR A 105 28.22 26.43 -12.77
N VAL A 106 29.52 26.11 -12.98
CA VAL A 106 30.00 25.57 -14.26
C VAL A 106 30.36 24.12 -13.99
N PRO A 107 29.55 23.15 -14.47
CA PRO A 107 29.89 21.75 -14.31
C PRO A 107 31.25 21.47 -14.97
N PRO A 108 32.13 20.67 -14.34
CA PRO A 108 33.36 20.22 -14.99
C PRO A 108 33.00 19.59 -16.33
N LEU A 109 33.73 19.92 -17.38
CA LEU A 109 33.62 19.20 -18.65
C LEU A 109 34.07 17.76 -18.38
N ASP A 110 33.09 16.86 -18.39
CA ASP A 110 33.35 15.42 -18.23
C ASP A 110 33.91 14.89 -19.54
N ASP A 111 35.23 14.74 -19.63
CA ASP A 111 35.94 14.16 -20.81
C ASP A 111 35.60 12.68 -21.04
N THR A 112 34.63 12.12 -20.27
CA THR A 112 34.25 10.71 -20.30
C THR A 112 32.80 10.42 -20.66
N VAL A 113 32.03 11.43 -21.14
CA VAL A 113 30.68 11.16 -21.64
C VAL A 113 30.81 10.63 -23.08
N ALA A 114 30.74 9.30 -23.21
CA ALA A 114 30.55 8.69 -24.51
C ALA A 114 29.23 9.22 -25.14
N PRO A 115 29.22 9.53 -26.44
CA PRO A 115 28.01 10.01 -27.11
C PRO A 115 26.95 8.89 -27.12
N GLY A 116 26.02 8.91 -26.20
CA GLY A 116 24.96 7.90 -26.06
C GLY A 116 24.03 8.04 -24.83
N ASP A 117 24.48 8.74 -23.79
CA ASP A 117 23.62 8.93 -22.59
C ASP A 117 22.60 10.05 -22.85
N SER A 118 21.48 9.68 -23.46
CA SER A 118 20.38 10.61 -23.67
C SER A 118 19.70 10.93 -22.35
N VAL A 119 19.84 12.17 -21.87
CA VAL A 119 18.97 12.73 -20.84
C VAL A 119 17.58 12.81 -21.45
N LEU A 120 16.67 11.96 -21.01
CA LEU A 120 15.30 12.01 -21.48
C LEU A 120 14.64 13.29 -21.02
N ALA A 121 13.89 13.91 -21.94
CA ALA A 121 12.96 14.97 -21.60
C ALA A 121 12.01 14.50 -20.47
N PRO A 122 11.64 15.39 -19.53
CA PRO A 122 10.74 15.01 -18.44
C PRO A 122 9.47 14.38 -19.00
N ARG A 123 8.98 13.28 -18.36
CA ARG A 123 7.78 12.57 -18.80
C ARG A 123 6.63 13.54 -19.01
N ARG A 124 6.04 13.54 -20.21
CA ARG A 124 4.89 14.37 -20.54
C ARG A 124 3.72 14.05 -19.61
N GLN A 125 3.21 15.02 -18.87
CA GLN A 125 2.15 14.82 -17.90
C GLN A 125 0.97 15.75 -18.18
N TRP A 126 -0.21 15.18 -18.41
CA TRP A 126 -1.44 15.94 -18.64
C TRP A 126 -2.21 16.22 -17.34
N LYS A 127 -3.08 17.22 -17.36
CA LYS A 127 -3.93 17.63 -16.23
C LYS A 127 -5.17 16.72 -16.11
N LEU A 128 -4.99 15.41 -15.95
CA LEU A 128 -6.07 14.40 -15.96
C LEU A 128 -7.20 14.68 -14.96
N SER A 129 -6.96 15.46 -13.90
CA SER A 129 -8.01 15.87 -12.97
C SER A 129 -9.09 16.75 -13.62
N LYS A 130 -8.85 17.34 -14.78
CA LYS A 130 -9.87 18.08 -15.54
C LYS A 130 -10.89 17.14 -16.20
N LEU A 131 -10.54 15.90 -16.47
CA LEU A 131 -11.43 14.90 -17.10
C LEU A 131 -12.61 14.46 -16.21
N THR A 132 -12.62 14.87 -14.95
CA THR A 132 -13.80 14.71 -14.08
C THR A 132 -14.89 15.75 -14.36
N LYS A 133 -14.61 16.78 -15.17
CA LYS A 133 -15.53 17.85 -15.57
C LYS A 133 -16.06 17.57 -16.98
N GLU A 134 -17.34 17.79 -17.16
CA GLU A 134 -18.07 17.41 -18.38
C GLU A 134 -17.54 18.13 -19.64
N LYS A 135 -17.34 19.46 -19.56
CA LYS A 135 -16.84 20.26 -20.68
C LYS A 135 -15.46 19.83 -21.22
N PRO A 136 -14.40 19.69 -20.39
CA PRO A 136 -13.11 19.17 -20.87
C PRO A 136 -13.18 17.73 -21.40
N LEU A 137 -14.03 16.89 -20.80
CA LEU A 137 -14.23 15.52 -21.26
C LEU A 137 -14.92 15.48 -22.63
N GLY A 138 -15.95 16.32 -22.85
CA GLY A 138 -16.61 16.45 -24.12
C GLY A 138 -15.66 16.90 -25.23
N LEU A 139 -14.86 17.95 -24.96
CA LEU A 139 -13.83 18.43 -25.89
C LEU A 139 -12.79 17.34 -26.23
N LEU A 140 -12.36 16.56 -25.24
CA LEU A 140 -11.43 15.46 -25.48
C LEU A 140 -12.02 14.42 -26.43
N ARG A 141 -13.26 13.99 -26.20
CA ARG A 141 -13.95 12.99 -27.03
C ARG A 141 -14.16 13.48 -28.47
N GLU A 142 -14.60 14.71 -28.63
CA GLU A 142 -14.81 15.32 -29.95
C GLU A 142 -13.51 15.44 -30.72
N SER A 143 -12.47 16.01 -30.10
CA SER A 143 -11.14 16.15 -30.71
C SER A 143 -10.55 14.80 -31.11
N PHE A 144 -10.62 13.80 -30.21
CA PHE A 144 -10.11 12.47 -30.50
C PHE A 144 -10.89 11.78 -31.61
N ARG A 145 -12.22 11.85 -31.60
CA ARG A 145 -13.08 11.27 -32.66
C ARG A 145 -12.76 11.84 -34.04
N SER A 146 -12.54 13.16 -34.11
CA SER A 146 -12.19 13.81 -35.37
C SER A 146 -10.79 13.42 -35.84
N SER A 147 -9.80 13.41 -34.94
CA SER A 147 -8.40 13.12 -35.31
C SER A 147 -8.17 11.63 -35.67
N VAL A 148 -8.92 10.72 -35.07
CA VAL A 148 -8.73 9.27 -35.27
C VAL A 148 -9.54 8.73 -36.48
N ALA A 149 -10.52 9.45 -36.99
CA ALA A 149 -11.40 8.99 -38.08
C ALA A 149 -10.63 8.50 -39.32
N PRO A 150 -9.62 9.21 -39.84
CA PRO A 150 -8.85 8.73 -41.00
C PRO A 150 -8.12 7.40 -40.70
N LEU A 151 -7.58 7.26 -39.48
CA LEU A 151 -6.90 6.05 -39.06
C LEU A 151 -7.86 4.85 -38.97
N VAL A 152 -9.09 5.05 -38.53
CA VAL A 152 -10.12 4.00 -38.49
C VAL A 152 -10.43 3.48 -39.90
N VAL A 153 -10.56 4.38 -40.87
CA VAL A 153 -10.79 3.99 -42.29
C VAL A 153 -9.61 3.16 -42.80
N THR A 154 -8.38 3.62 -42.57
CA THR A 154 -7.17 2.90 -42.97
C THR A 154 -7.09 1.51 -42.31
N LEU A 155 -7.27 1.42 -40.99
CA LEU A 155 -7.25 0.14 -40.26
C LEU A 155 -8.35 -0.82 -40.75
N SER A 156 -9.55 -0.33 -40.97
CA SER A 156 -10.66 -1.14 -41.48
C SER A 156 -10.36 -1.71 -42.86
N GLY A 157 -9.79 -0.91 -43.74
CA GLY A 157 -9.35 -1.35 -45.06
C GLY A 157 -8.25 -2.42 -44.98
N LEU A 158 -7.26 -2.22 -44.14
CA LEU A 158 -6.14 -3.17 -43.96
C LEU A 158 -6.57 -4.51 -43.34
N VAL A 159 -7.46 -4.47 -42.37
CA VAL A 159 -8.00 -5.70 -41.74
C VAL A 159 -8.83 -6.53 -42.73
N SER A 160 -9.55 -5.89 -43.67
CA SER A 160 -10.37 -6.53 -44.66
C SER A 160 -9.62 -6.84 -45.97
N ALA A 161 -8.37 -6.36 -46.11
CA ALA A 161 -7.59 -6.58 -47.31
C ALA A 161 -7.16 -8.04 -47.46
N PRO A 162 -7.09 -8.56 -48.71
CA PRO A 162 -6.54 -9.89 -48.95
C PRO A 162 -5.05 -9.96 -48.53
N PRO A 163 -4.51 -11.18 -48.32
CA PRO A 163 -3.12 -11.38 -48.00
C PRO A 163 -2.17 -10.68 -48.98
N GLY A 164 -1.22 -9.95 -48.43
CA GLY A 164 -0.26 -9.16 -49.21
C GLY A 164 1.02 -8.87 -48.43
N VAL A 165 1.54 -7.67 -48.58
CA VAL A 165 2.70 -7.20 -47.83
C VAL A 165 2.22 -6.68 -46.46
N ARG A 166 2.94 -7.02 -45.38
CA ARG A 166 2.65 -6.54 -44.03
C ARG A 166 2.64 -5.01 -44.01
N PRO A 167 1.55 -4.40 -43.56
CA PRO A 167 1.50 -2.94 -43.38
C PRO A 167 2.48 -2.50 -42.30
N ASP A 168 2.83 -1.24 -42.29
CA ASP A 168 3.63 -0.64 -41.22
C ASP A 168 2.78 -0.45 -39.96
N ILE A 169 2.70 -1.49 -39.13
CA ILE A 169 1.94 -1.52 -37.88
C ILE A 169 2.52 -0.54 -36.85
N ASP A 170 3.83 -0.27 -36.94
CA ASP A 170 4.49 0.69 -36.07
C ASP A 170 3.98 2.11 -36.34
N ALA A 171 3.97 2.51 -37.61
CA ALA A 171 3.45 3.82 -38.02
C ALA A 171 1.96 3.99 -37.69
N LEU A 172 1.15 2.93 -37.80
CA LEU A 172 -0.27 2.95 -37.41
C LEU A 172 -0.45 3.16 -35.89
N ASN A 173 0.35 2.48 -35.08
CA ASN A 173 0.35 2.68 -33.63
C ASN A 173 0.81 4.07 -33.24
N ASP A 174 1.84 4.59 -33.89
CA ASP A 174 2.36 5.95 -33.62
C ASP A 174 1.34 7.01 -34.01
N SER A 175 0.61 6.81 -35.12
CA SER A 175 -0.51 7.66 -35.52
C SER A 175 -1.63 7.68 -34.46
N LEU A 176 -1.98 6.50 -33.91
CA LEU A 176 -2.96 6.42 -32.81
C LEU A 176 -2.50 7.19 -31.57
N ASN A 177 -1.22 7.02 -31.19
CA ASN A 177 -0.65 7.71 -30.04
C ASN A 177 -0.64 9.23 -30.26
N GLN A 178 -0.30 9.66 -31.46
CA GLN A 178 -0.29 11.08 -31.81
C GLN A 178 -1.69 11.71 -31.75
N CYS A 179 -2.72 11.04 -32.31
CA CYS A 179 -4.11 11.48 -32.19
C CYS A 179 -4.52 11.64 -30.70
N LEU A 180 -4.10 10.72 -29.85
CA LEU A 180 -4.41 10.77 -28.43
C LEU A 180 -3.69 11.95 -27.75
N TYR A 181 -2.41 12.18 -28.05
CA TYR A 181 -1.62 13.27 -27.44
C TYR A 181 -2.15 14.63 -27.84
N GLU A 182 -2.43 14.87 -29.12
CA GLU A 182 -2.98 16.11 -29.62
C GLU A 182 -4.35 16.42 -29.00
N SER A 183 -5.19 15.39 -28.89
CA SER A 183 -6.50 15.54 -28.25
C SER A 183 -6.40 15.86 -26.75
N LEU A 184 -5.41 15.32 -26.05
CA LEU A 184 -5.14 15.65 -24.65
C LEU A 184 -4.56 17.05 -24.48
N ASP A 185 -3.69 17.46 -25.39
CA ASP A 185 -3.08 18.82 -25.38
C ASP A 185 -4.13 19.89 -25.59
N SER A 186 -5.00 19.72 -26.59
CA SER A 186 -6.06 20.68 -26.92
C SER A 186 -7.14 20.79 -25.85
N SER A 187 -7.48 19.65 -25.16
CA SER A 187 -8.60 19.61 -24.22
C SER A 187 -8.22 19.94 -22.78
N ILE A 188 -7.13 19.38 -22.27
CA ILE A 188 -6.75 19.49 -20.84
C ILE A 188 -5.39 20.14 -20.60
N GLY A 189 -4.52 20.08 -21.59
CA GLY A 189 -3.16 20.63 -21.56
C GLY A 189 -2.20 19.92 -20.62
N VAL A 190 -0.91 20.18 -20.82
CA VAL A 190 0.19 19.61 -20.03
C VAL A 190 0.31 20.31 -18.68
N LYS A 191 0.77 19.61 -17.67
CA LYS A 191 1.11 20.19 -16.35
C LYS A 191 2.37 21.03 -16.48
N SER A 192 2.28 22.31 -16.21
CA SER A 192 3.45 23.12 -15.94
C SER A 192 4.00 22.81 -14.54
N GLY A 193 5.31 22.86 -14.37
CA GLY A 193 5.92 22.79 -13.06
C GLY A 193 5.32 23.86 -12.14
N ARG A 194 4.89 23.51 -10.94
CA ARG A 194 4.37 24.48 -9.98
C ARG A 194 5.55 25.11 -9.24
N PRO A 195 5.61 26.44 -9.12
CA PRO A 195 6.48 27.08 -8.15
C PRO A 195 6.10 26.63 -6.74
N GLY A 196 7.07 26.64 -5.83
CA GLY A 196 6.99 26.08 -4.50
C GLY A 196 5.69 26.39 -3.74
N HIS A 197 5.15 25.41 -3.06
CA HIS A 197 3.88 25.53 -2.35
C HIS A 197 4.04 26.40 -1.09
N TRP A 198 3.38 27.54 -1.09
CA TRP A 198 3.00 28.21 0.15
C TRP A 198 2.16 27.25 0.99
N LYS A 199 2.50 27.14 2.28
CA LYS A 199 1.77 26.24 3.17
C LYS A 199 0.31 26.73 3.28
N LYS A 200 -0.65 25.85 3.07
CA LYS A 200 -2.10 26.17 3.01
C LYS A 200 -2.66 26.89 4.23
N TYR A 201 -1.99 26.84 5.36
CA TYR A 201 -2.41 27.49 6.58
C TYR A 201 -1.87 28.93 6.74
N TRP A 202 -1.05 29.43 5.78
CA TRP A 202 -0.49 30.76 5.86
C TRP A 202 -1.53 31.80 5.39
N THR A 203 -1.92 32.70 6.29
CA THR A 203 -2.92 33.76 6.04
C THR A 203 -2.25 35.13 6.09
N GLN A 204 -2.93 36.16 5.59
CA GLN A 204 -2.46 37.53 5.67
C GLN A 204 -2.22 37.97 7.13
N GLU A 205 -3.09 37.59 8.05
CA GLU A 205 -2.92 37.86 9.49
C GLU A 205 -1.61 37.29 10.07
N ILE A 206 -1.23 36.09 9.63
CA ILE A 206 0.06 35.47 10.00
C ILE A 206 1.22 36.24 9.36
N GLN A 207 1.08 36.68 8.12
CA GLN A 207 2.08 37.49 7.43
C GLN A 207 2.31 38.83 8.16
N ASP A 208 1.25 39.50 8.56
CA ASP A 208 1.31 40.77 9.28
C ASP A 208 1.96 40.58 10.68
N ALA A 209 1.60 39.52 11.38
CA ALA A 209 2.23 39.18 12.66
C ALA A 209 3.71 38.78 12.49
N ALA A 210 4.08 38.14 11.39
CA ALA A 210 5.48 37.84 11.05
C ALA A 210 6.26 39.12 10.82
N THR A 211 5.71 40.05 10.02
CA THR A 211 6.33 41.36 9.78
C THR A 211 6.47 42.20 11.03
N ALA A 212 5.45 42.22 11.92
CA ALA A 212 5.51 42.93 13.20
C ALA A 212 6.59 42.34 14.14
N ARG A 213 6.68 40.99 14.16
CA ARG A 213 7.71 40.29 14.89
C ARG A 213 9.11 40.66 14.39
N ASP A 214 9.33 40.64 13.06
CA ASP A 214 10.63 40.93 12.47
C ASP A 214 11.04 42.37 12.68
N ARG A 215 10.10 43.34 12.62
CA ARG A 215 10.37 44.74 13.02
C ARG A 215 10.81 44.85 14.48
N SER A 216 10.11 44.19 15.39
CA SER A 216 10.47 44.20 16.82
C SER A 216 11.81 43.51 17.08
N TYR A 217 12.13 42.46 16.28
CA TYR A 217 13.43 41.80 16.33
C TYR A 217 14.55 42.73 15.86
N SER A 218 14.40 43.41 14.72
CA SER A 218 15.36 44.40 14.23
C SER A 218 15.57 45.50 15.22
N GLN A 219 14.49 46.09 15.78
CA GLN A 219 14.61 47.14 16.84
C GLN A 219 15.36 46.64 18.04
N TRP A 220 15.15 45.40 18.52
CA TRP A 220 15.89 44.80 19.59
C TRP A 220 17.37 44.61 19.23
N ARG A 221 17.68 44.15 18.02
CA ARG A 221 19.07 43.93 17.57
C ARG A 221 19.90 45.23 17.58
N HIS A 222 19.30 46.32 17.14
CA HIS A 222 19.98 47.64 17.03
C HIS A 222 19.90 48.49 18.30
N ALA A 223 19.21 48.08 19.33
CA ALA A 223 19.12 48.78 20.61
C ALA A 223 20.33 48.52 21.50
N PHE A 224 20.70 49.50 22.33
CA PHE A 224 21.79 49.45 23.29
C PHE A 224 21.29 49.78 24.70
N GLY A 225 22.03 49.36 25.70
CA GLY A 225 21.76 49.68 27.11
C GLY A 225 20.39 49.15 27.60
N ILE A 226 19.74 49.92 28.45
CA ILE A 226 18.40 49.55 29.01
C ILE A 226 17.33 49.40 27.93
N ALA A 227 17.39 50.20 26.87
CA ALA A 227 16.45 50.11 25.76
C ALA A 227 16.48 48.75 25.09
N LYS A 228 17.60 48.02 25.11
CA LYS A 228 17.71 46.66 24.58
C LYS A 228 16.81 45.67 25.32
N ILE A 229 16.68 45.82 26.65
CA ILE A 229 15.82 44.97 27.47
C ILE A 229 14.34 45.22 27.16
N GLU A 230 13.95 46.51 27.06
CA GLU A 230 12.59 46.91 26.71
C GLU A 230 12.19 46.35 25.33
N LYS A 231 13.05 46.54 24.30
CA LYS A 231 12.80 46.03 22.94
C LYS A 231 12.78 44.51 22.90
N TRP A 232 13.54 43.81 23.76
CA TRP A 232 13.46 42.36 23.94
C TRP A 232 12.08 41.93 24.40
N PHE A 233 11.48 42.57 25.40
CA PHE A 233 10.13 42.25 25.84
C PHE A 233 9.12 42.47 24.73
N LEU A 234 9.20 43.55 23.97
CA LEU A 234 8.31 43.82 22.82
C LEU A 234 8.43 42.70 21.74
N TYR A 235 9.68 42.32 21.44
CA TYR A 235 9.91 41.17 20.54
C TYR A 235 9.31 39.87 21.09
N LYS A 236 9.47 39.57 22.35
CA LYS A 236 8.88 38.34 22.98
C LYS A 236 7.37 38.36 22.93
N VAL A 237 6.72 39.49 23.09
CA VAL A 237 5.26 39.64 22.92
C VAL A 237 4.85 39.38 21.48
N ALA A 238 5.51 40.05 20.53
CA ALA A 238 5.23 39.84 19.10
C ALA A 238 5.47 38.39 18.66
N HIS A 239 6.56 37.78 19.13
CA HIS A 239 6.89 36.37 18.84
C HIS A 239 5.85 35.39 19.42
N ARG A 240 5.39 35.61 20.66
CA ARG A 240 4.28 34.78 21.25
C ARG A 240 3.01 34.91 20.43
N LYS A 241 2.63 36.12 20.02
CA LYS A 241 1.45 36.36 19.18
C LYS A 241 1.58 35.61 17.83
N PHE A 242 2.70 35.74 17.14
CA PHE A 242 2.98 35.02 15.91
C PHE A 242 2.90 33.51 16.09
N ARG A 243 3.55 32.93 17.10
CA ARG A 243 3.50 31.48 17.38
C ARG A 243 2.08 31.02 17.68
N SER A 244 1.31 31.76 18.42
CA SER A 244 -0.09 31.47 18.73
C SER A 244 -0.96 31.41 17.46
N LEU A 245 -0.82 32.43 16.59
CA LEU A 245 -1.54 32.48 15.30
C LEU A 245 -1.18 31.32 14.37
N VAL A 246 0.12 31.01 14.24
CA VAL A 246 0.60 29.88 13.45
C VAL A 246 0.05 28.55 13.98
N GLN A 247 0.06 28.37 15.31
CA GLN A 247 -0.48 27.15 15.93
C GLN A 247 -2.01 27.05 15.73
N ALA A 248 -2.72 28.17 15.87
CA ALA A 248 -4.16 28.22 15.64
C ALA A 248 -4.51 27.93 14.18
N ALA A 249 -3.77 28.50 13.23
CA ALA A 249 -3.97 28.28 11.81
C ALA A 249 -3.61 26.84 11.40
N LYS A 250 -2.54 26.27 11.93
CA LYS A 250 -2.20 24.86 11.74
C LYS A 250 -3.31 23.94 12.28
N ARG A 251 -3.84 24.21 13.48
CA ARG A 251 -4.98 23.47 14.06
C ARG A 251 -6.22 23.59 13.18
N ARG A 252 -6.56 24.80 12.74
CA ARG A 252 -7.72 25.06 11.86
C ARG A 252 -7.59 24.35 10.52
N SER A 253 -6.43 24.46 9.87
CA SER A 253 -6.15 23.77 8.61
C SER A 253 -6.20 22.24 8.76
N TRP A 254 -5.70 21.72 9.88
CA TRP A 254 -5.76 20.30 10.19
C TRP A 254 -7.22 19.84 10.40
N GLN A 255 -8.00 20.63 11.13
CA GLN A 255 -9.42 20.33 11.35
C GLN A 255 -10.22 20.34 10.03
N GLN A 256 -9.96 21.35 9.17
CA GLN A 256 -10.58 21.40 7.84
C GLN A 256 -10.20 20.19 6.99
N PHE A 257 -8.93 19.78 7.03
CA PHE A 257 -8.46 18.58 6.36
C PHE A 257 -9.16 17.32 6.88
N CYS A 258 -9.27 17.16 8.21
CA CYS A 258 -9.99 16.04 8.81
C CYS A 258 -11.47 16.01 8.40
N THR A 259 -12.15 17.16 8.44
CA THR A 259 -13.57 17.27 8.03
C THR A 259 -13.76 16.94 6.56
N ALA A 260 -12.88 17.43 5.68
CA ALA A 260 -12.92 17.10 4.25
C ALA A 260 -12.72 15.60 3.98
N LEU A 261 -11.91 14.92 4.79
CA LEU A 261 -11.71 13.47 4.68
C LEU A 261 -12.88 12.66 5.27
N GLU A 262 -13.62 13.21 6.21
CA GLU A 262 -14.81 12.56 6.77
C GLU A 262 -15.94 12.42 5.75
N CYS A 263 -16.06 13.39 4.84
CA CYS A 263 -17.06 13.39 3.77
C CYS A 263 -16.73 12.41 2.63
N ASP A 264 -15.45 12.06 2.44
CA ASP A 264 -15.01 11.20 1.34
C ASP A 264 -13.98 10.18 1.83
N PHE A 265 -14.46 8.96 2.10
CA PHE A 265 -13.62 7.85 2.57
C PHE A 265 -12.56 7.43 1.54
N SER A 266 -12.85 7.57 0.25
CA SER A 266 -11.88 7.27 -0.82
C SER A 266 -10.70 8.24 -0.76
N LYS A 267 -10.97 9.54 -0.61
CA LYS A 267 -9.91 10.55 -0.41
C LYS A 267 -9.14 10.32 0.90
N ALA A 268 -9.81 9.91 1.97
CA ALA A 268 -9.16 9.59 3.24
C ALA A 268 -8.16 8.43 3.07
N THR A 269 -8.58 7.33 2.45
CA THR A 269 -7.71 6.18 2.23
C THR A 269 -6.55 6.51 1.28
N ALA A 270 -6.79 7.29 0.23
CA ALA A 270 -5.75 7.75 -0.69
C ALA A 270 -4.72 8.65 0.00
N ALA A 271 -5.18 9.60 0.84
CA ALA A 271 -4.30 10.46 1.62
C ALA A 271 -3.42 9.66 2.59
N ILE A 272 -4.00 8.70 3.31
CA ILE A 272 -3.26 7.84 4.23
C ILE A 272 -2.25 6.96 3.48
N LYS A 273 -2.64 6.35 2.36
CA LYS A 273 -1.71 5.57 1.52
C LYS A 273 -0.53 6.42 1.04
N ARG A 274 -0.79 7.69 0.66
CA ARG A 274 0.28 8.63 0.27
C ARG A 274 1.21 8.97 1.42
N ILE A 275 0.66 9.29 2.60
CA ILE A 275 1.47 9.61 3.80
C ILE A 275 2.28 8.38 4.23
N LYS A 276 1.67 7.19 4.20
CA LYS A 276 2.36 5.94 4.48
C LYS A 276 3.55 5.75 3.52
N ARG A 277 3.35 5.93 2.23
CA ARG A 277 4.39 5.83 1.22
C ARG A 277 5.53 6.84 1.47
N ASN A 278 5.20 8.07 1.82
CA ASN A 278 6.21 9.10 2.12
C ASN A 278 6.99 8.83 3.40
N LYS A 279 6.39 8.19 4.42
CA LYS A 279 7.06 7.80 5.66
C LYS A 279 7.83 6.48 5.57
N GLU A 280 7.37 5.57 4.73
CA GLU A 280 8.00 4.29 4.42
C GLU A 280 8.69 4.39 3.05
N SER A 281 9.29 5.54 2.71
CA SER A 281 10.02 5.68 1.45
C SER A 281 11.11 4.61 1.40
N SER A 282 10.92 3.62 0.52
CA SER A 282 11.97 2.67 0.22
C SER A 282 13.15 3.43 -0.37
N PRO A 283 14.38 3.12 0.02
CA PRO A 283 15.53 3.76 -0.58
C PRO A 283 15.48 3.58 -2.10
N THR A 284 15.74 4.64 -2.81
CA THR A 284 15.97 4.59 -4.26
C THR A 284 17.44 4.26 -4.46
N TYR A 285 17.75 3.41 -5.43
CA TYR A 285 19.14 3.11 -5.75
C TYR A 285 19.87 4.42 -6.12
N SER A 286 21.00 4.65 -5.51
CA SER A 286 21.85 5.81 -5.78
C SER A 286 23.32 5.42 -5.77
N HIS A 287 24.01 5.75 -6.84
CA HIS A 287 25.47 5.64 -6.95
C HIS A 287 26.11 6.93 -6.40
N PRO A 288 27.29 6.89 -5.76
CA PRO A 288 27.98 8.08 -5.29
C PRO A 288 28.17 9.16 -6.35
N ASP A 289 28.44 8.77 -7.59
CA ASP A 289 28.70 9.68 -8.73
C ASP A 289 27.41 10.26 -9.36
N GLY A 290 26.27 10.09 -8.71
CA GLY A 290 25.04 10.76 -9.11
C GLY A 290 24.03 9.92 -9.90
N PRO A 291 22.95 10.56 -10.43
CA PRO A 291 21.85 9.85 -11.07
C PRO A 291 22.21 9.15 -12.37
N ALA A 292 23.09 9.70 -13.19
CA ALA A 292 23.55 9.09 -14.46
C ALA A 292 24.32 7.81 -14.17
N ALA A 293 25.28 7.84 -13.24
CA ALA A 293 26.03 6.68 -12.79
C ALA A 293 25.11 5.63 -12.13
N SER A 294 24.07 6.06 -11.40
CA SER A 294 23.08 5.17 -10.82
C SER A 294 22.32 4.36 -11.86
N VAL A 295 21.89 5.01 -12.94
CA VAL A 295 21.17 4.34 -14.04
C VAL A 295 22.08 3.39 -14.80
N SER A 296 23.32 3.83 -15.08
CA SER A 296 24.32 3.03 -15.79
C SER A 296 24.69 1.78 -15.00
N ALA A 297 25.03 1.91 -13.72
CA ALA A 297 25.36 0.79 -12.85
C ALA A 297 24.21 -0.21 -12.71
N MET A 298 23.00 0.26 -12.51
CA MET A 298 21.80 -0.60 -12.44
C MET A 298 21.52 -1.25 -13.80
N GLY A 299 21.69 -0.52 -14.91
CA GLY A 299 21.54 -1.03 -16.28
C GLY A 299 22.52 -2.15 -16.58
N SER A 300 23.82 -1.96 -16.29
CA SER A 300 24.85 -2.97 -16.45
C SER A 300 24.62 -4.21 -15.59
N HIS A 301 24.20 -4.02 -14.32
CA HIS A 301 23.81 -5.13 -13.45
C HIS A 301 22.65 -5.94 -14.03
N LEU A 302 21.59 -5.27 -14.49
CA LEU A 302 20.46 -6.00 -15.08
C LEU A 302 20.86 -6.67 -16.41
N ALA A 303 21.63 -6.02 -17.26
CA ALA A 303 22.11 -6.63 -18.49
C ALA A 303 22.89 -7.94 -18.20
N SER A 304 23.72 -7.98 -17.15
CA SER A 304 24.42 -9.19 -16.73
C SER A 304 23.51 -10.28 -16.13
N VAL A 305 22.36 -9.91 -15.56
CA VAL A 305 21.37 -10.88 -15.06
C VAL A 305 20.58 -11.53 -16.20
N TYR A 306 20.36 -10.79 -17.28
CA TYR A 306 19.58 -11.22 -18.45
C TYR A 306 20.47 -11.74 -19.62
N ASP A 307 21.78 -11.88 -19.44
CA ASP A 307 22.74 -12.21 -20.50
C ASP A 307 22.68 -13.66 -20.99
N GLY A 308 21.97 -14.53 -20.26
CA GLY A 308 21.87 -15.94 -20.61
C GLY A 308 23.11 -16.76 -20.28
N SER A 309 24.05 -16.25 -19.50
CA SER A 309 25.30 -16.98 -19.12
C SER A 309 25.00 -18.34 -18.48
N LEU A 310 23.90 -18.48 -17.73
CA LEU A 310 23.49 -19.75 -17.15
C LEU A 310 22.97 -20.77 -18.18
N LEU A 311 22.69 -20.35 -19.42
CA LEU A 311 22.22 -21.24 -20.48
C LEU A 311 23.38 -22.03 -21.16
N ALA A 312 24.62 -21.68 -20.91
CA ALA A 312 25.78 -22.36 -21.51
C ALA A 312 25.83 -23.85 -21.15
N THR A 313 25.33 -24.22 -19.96
CA THR A 313 25.26 -25.59 -19.45
C THR A 313 23.87 -26.23 -19.52
N ALA A 314 22.87 -25.50 -20.03
CA ALA A 314 21.49 -25.99 -20.10
C ALA A 314 21.26 -26.90 -21.32
N THR A 315 20.40 -27.90 -21.14
CA THR A 315 19.89 -28.72 -22.27
C THR A 315 18.82 -27.94 -22.97
N ARG A 316 19.18 -27.21 -24.00
CA ARG A 316 18.22 -26.32 -24.67
C ARG A 316 17.38 -27.08 -25.69
N PRO A 317 16.07 -26.86 -25.74
CA PRO A 317 15.21 -27.32 -26.85
C PRO A 317 15.70 -26.77 -28.19
N ALA A 318 15.32 -27.41 -29.27
CA ALA A 318 15.53 -26.86 -30.62
C ALA A 318 14.96 -25.43 -30.69
N ALA A 319 15.58 -24.60 -31.52
CA ALA A 319 15.04 -23.24 -31.72
C ALA A 319 13.57 -23.35 -32.16
N PRO A 320 12.69 -22.51 -31.61
CA PRO A 320 11.33 -22.46 -32.07
C PRO A 320 11.28 -22.18 -33.58
N PRO A 321 10.26 -22.63 -34.31
CA PRO A 321 10.15 -22.32 -35.69
C PRO A 321 10.25 -20.82 -35.92
N THR A 322 11.16 -20.39 -36.79
CA THR A 322 11.27 -19.01 -37.25
C THR A 322 10.00 -18.68 -38.04
N PHE A 323 9.27 -17.70 -37.62
CA PHE A 323 8.15 -17.16 -38.37
C PHE A 323 8.73 -16.16 -39.36
N ASP A 324 8.80 -16.57 -40.63
CA ASP A 324 9.24 -15.71 -41.71
C ASP A 324 8.26 -14.51 -41.81
N SER A 325 8.78 -13.29 -41.82
CA SER A 325 8.03 -12.06 -41.97
C SER A 325 7.29 -11.95 -43.35
N VAL A 326 7.57 -12.88 -44.23
CA VAL A 326 7.12 -12.91 -45.62
C VAL A 326 5.85 -13.80 -45.83
N LEU A 327 5.52 -14.67 -44.88
CA LEU A 327 4.30 -15.46 -44.97
C LEU A 327 3.18 -14.76 -44.23
N PRO A 328 2.17 -14.23 -44.97
CA PRO A 328 0.97 -13.76 -44.32
C PRO A 328 0.28 -14.97 -43.70
N PHE A 329 0.32 -15.11 -42.41
CA PHE A 329 -0.58 -16.00 -41.71
C PHE A 329 -1.99 -15.38 -41.78
N CYS A 330 -2.66 -15.49 -42.92
CA CYS A 330 -4.08 -15.27 -42.99
C CYS A 330 -4.78 -16.42 -42.28
N VAL A 331 -4.59 -16.47 -40.98
CA VAL A 331 -5.46 -17.29 -40.15
C VAL A 331 -6.78 -16.52 -40.03
N PRO A 332 -7.93 -17.20 -40.18
CA PRO A 332 -9.19 -16.58 -39.84
C PRO A 332 -9.08 -16.07 -38.42
N VAL A 333 -9.09 -14.76 -38.24
CA VAL A 333 -9.06 -14.15 -36.91
C VAL A 333 -10.34 -14.55 -36.21
N ASP A 334 -10.24 -15.21 -35.06
CA ASP A 334 -11.40 -15.30 -34.20
C ASP A 334 -11.78 -13.89 -33.77
N MET A 335 -12.84 -13.38 -34.37
CA MET A 335 -13.27 -11.99 -34.17
C MET A 335 -13.65 -11.71 -32.71
N SER A 336 -14.03 -12.77 -31.96
CA SER A 336 -14.46 -12.65 -30.56
C SER A 336 -13.36 -12.21 -29.61
N LEU A 337 -12.09 -12.54 -29.89
CA LEU A 337 -10.94 -12.16 -29.04
C LEU A 337 -10.78 -10.64 -28.88
N PHE A 338 -11.07 -9.90 -29.95
CA PHE A 338 -10.86 -8.46 -30.00
C PHE A 338 -12.18 -7.70 -30.19
N ASP A 339 -13.28 -8.26 -29.80
CA ASP A 339 -14.58 -7.60 -29.83
C ASP A 339 -14.56 -6.32 -28.97
N VAL A 340 -15.27 -5.31 -29.49
CA VAL A 340 -15.33 -4.00 -28.84
C VAL A 340 -15.84 -4.13 -27.40
N ASP A 341 -16.88 -4.94 -27.14
CA ASP A 341 -17.44 -5.13 -25.80
C ASP A 341 -16.46 -5.80 -24.84
N THR A 342 -15.69 -6.78 -25.34
CA THR A 342 -14.60 -7.42 -24.59
C THR A 342 -13.53 -6.40 -24.21
N LEU A 343 -13.09 -5.59 -25.17
CA LEU A 343 -12.12 -4.53 -24.91
C LEU A 343 -12.65 -3.45 -23.95
N VAL A 344 -13.90 -3.05 -24.07
CA VAL A 344 -14.57 -2.15 -23.11
C VAL A 344 -14.53 -2.75 -21.71
N SER A 345 -14.81 -4.05 -21.57
CA SER A 345 -14.70 -4.76 -20.28
C SER A 345 -13.28 -4.70 -19.72
N HIS A 346 -12.27 -4.98 -20.55
CA HIS A 346 -10.87 -4.94 -20.16
C HIS A 346 -10.43 -3.52 -19.77
N ILE A 347 -10.78 -2.48 -20.57
CA ILE A 347 -10.47 -1.08 -20.25
C ILE A 347 -11.09 -0.67 -18.90
N ARG A 348 -12.34 -1.05 -18.64
CA ARG A 348 -13.01 -0.77 -17.33
C ARG A 348 -12.27 -1.38 -16.15
N ARG A 349 -11.68 -2.55 -16.29
CA ARG A 349 -10.95 -3.28 -15.25
C ARG A 349 -9.52 -2.75 -15.03
N LEU A 350 -8.95 -1.96 -15.95
CA LEU A 350 -7.61 -1.42 -15.79
C LEU A 350 -7.46 -0.66 -14.45
N PRO A 351 -6.37 -0.87 -13.70
CA PRO A 351 -6.13 -0.14 -12.46
C PRO A 351 -5.72 1.31 -12.74
N THR A 352 -6.38 2.26 -12.10
CA THR A 352 -6.05 3.69 -12.17
C THR A 352 -4.87 4.07 -11.28
N HIS A 353 -4.27 5.26 -11.52
CA HIS A 353 -3.16 5.81 -10.72
C HIS A 353 -1.89 4.95 -10.75
N LYS A 354 -1.67 4.24 -11.85
CA LYS A 354 -0.43 3.49 -12.12
C LYS A 354 0.50 4.30 -13.01
N ALA A 355 1.81 3.98 -12.95
CA ALA A 355 2.80 4.54 -13.85
C ALA A 355 2.54 4.09 -15.30
N PRO A 356 2.69 4.97 -16.29
CA PRO A 356 2.60 4.57 -17.69
C PRO A 356 3.89 3.86 -18.14
N GLY A 357 3.83 3.22 -19.30
CA GLY A 357 4.99 2.74 -20.04
C GLY A 357 5.75 3.87 -20.79
N PRO A 358 6.62 3.51 -21.76
CA PRO A 358 7.37 4.44 -22.59
C PRO A 358 6.49 5.40 -23.40
N ASP A 359 5.29 4.95 -23.77
CA ASP A 359 4.25 5.71 -24.47
C ASP A 359 3.57 6.79 -23.63
N HIS A 360 3.86 6.91 -22.35
CA HIS A 360 3.21 7.83 -21.41
C HIS A 360 1.69 7.70 -21.27
N ILE A 361 1.06 6.69 -21.88
CA ILE A 361 -0.38 6.46 -21.84
C ILE A 361 -0.77 5.88 -20.47
N LYS A 362 -1.80 6.46 -19.86
CA LYS A 362 -2.36 6.01 -18.57
C LYS A 362 -3.75 5.42 -18.75
N ALA A 363 -4.10 4.47 -17.89
CA ALA A 363 -5.43 3.86 -17.91
C ALA A 363 -6.58 4.87 -17.84
N GLU A 364 -6.39 5.99 -17.14
CA GLU A 364 -7.40 7.07 -17.03
C GLU A 364 -7.70 7.72 -18.37
N MET A 365 -6.73 7.84 -19.27
CA MET A 365 -6.93 8.38 -20.62
C MET A 365 -7.83 7.46 -21.44
N LEU A 366 -7.50 6.16 -21.47
CA LEU A 366 -8.29 5.16 -22.18
C LEU A 366 -9.72 5.05 -21.61
N LYS A 367 -9.87 5.09 -20.29
CA LYS A 367 -11.18 5.06 -19.63
C LYS A 367 -12.05 6.26 -19.96
N SER A 368 -11.45 7.42 -20.16
CA SER A 368 -12.17 8.66 -20.52
C SER A 368 -12.66 8.64 -21.98
N LEU A 369 -11.98 7.86 -22.82
CA LEU A 369 -12.26 7.72 -24.25
C LEU A 369 -12.80 6.31 -24.61
N ILE A 370 -13.37 5.59 -23.67
CA ILE A 370 -13.64 4.16 -23.81
C ILE A 370 -14.49 3.84 -25.07
N SER A 371 -15.48 4.67 -25.37
CA SER A 371 -16.40 4.49 -26.49
C SER A 371 -15.73 4.77 -27.84
N GLU A 372 -14.77 5.67 -27.84
CA GLU A 372 -14.08 6.15 -29.03
C GLU A 372 -12.85 5.30 -29.36
N ILE A 373 -12.13 4.84 -28.33
CA ILE A 373 -10.85 4.15 -28.52
C ILE A 373 -10.98 2.64 -28.67
N ALA A 374 -12.00 2.01 -28.06
CA ALA A 374 -12.15 0.55 -28.13
C ALA A 374 -12.35 0.02 -29.57
N PRO A 375 -13.13 0.67 -30.45
CA PRO A 375 -13.23 0.26 -31.86
C PRO A 375 -11.90 0.33 -32.61
N VAL A 376 -11.10 1.36 -32.35
CA VAL A 376 -9.79 1.55 -32.99
C VAL A 376 -8.80 0.49 -32.52
N LEU A 377 -8.77 0.22 -31.21
CA LEU A 377 -7.94 -0.84 -30.65
C LEU A 377 -8.34 -2.21 -31.16
N SER A 378 -9.64 -2.47 -31.34
CA SER A 378 -10.12 -3.71 -31.95
C SER A 378 -9.49 -3.95 -33.33
N LEU A 379 -9.51 -2.95 -34.18
CA LEU A 379 -8.93 -3.04 -35.53
C LEU A 379 -7.41 -3.21 -35.48
N LEU A 380 -6.72 -2.42 -34.67
CA LEU A 380 -5.26 -2.53 -34.52
C LEU A 380 -4.85 -3.91 -33.96
N PHE A 381 -5.57 -4.44 -32.98
CA PHE A 381 -5.29 -5.75 -32.39
C PHE A 381 -5.55 -6.89 -33.40
N LYS A 382 -6.61 -6.81 -34.19
CA LYS A 382 -6.87 -7.74 -35.29
C LYS A 382 -5.72 -7.76 -36.29
N LEU A 383 -5.23 -6.57 -36.65
CA LEU A 383 -4.10 -6.44 -37.57
C LEU A 383 -2.81 -7.05 -36.97
N CYS A 384 -2.51 -6.77 -35.71
CA CYS A 384 -1.40 -7.39 -34.99
C CYS A 384 -1.51 -8.93 -34.97
N TYR A 385 -2.70 -9.46 -34.78
CA TYR A 385 -2.95 -10.90 -34.77
C TYR A 385 -2.76 -11.52 -36.16
N GLN A 386 -3.32 -10.90 -37.20
CA GLN A 386 -3.20 -11.39 -38.59
C GLN A 386 -1.74 -11.50 -39.03
N TRP A 387 -0.89 -10.57 -38.61
CA TRP A 387 0.52 -10.53 -39.01
C TRP A 387 1.47 -11.10 -37.96
N SER A 388 0.97 -11.68 -36.86
CA SER A 388 1.77 -12.15 -35.75
C SER A 388 2.86 -11.15 -35.31
N TYR A 389 2.53 -9.85 -35.36
CA TYR A 389 3.45 -8.76 -35.08
C TYR A 389 2.86 -7.72 -34.14
N THR A 390 3.63 -7.25 -33.22
CA THR A 390 3.27 -6.19 -32.28
C THR A 390 4.14 -4.94 -32.49
N PRO A 391 3.58 -3.73 -32.33
CA PRO A 391 4.33 -2.50 -32.45
C PRO A 391 5.63 -2.49 -31.64
N ALA A 392 6.73 -1.98 -32.18
CA ALA A 392 8.04 -1.89 -31.54
C ALA A 392 7.97 -1.13 -30.19
N LEU A 393 7.14 -0.09 -30.09
CA LEU A 393 6.91 0.66 -28.87
C LEU A 393 6.32 -0.21 -27.74
N TRP A 394 5.51 -1.23 -28.07
CA TRP A 394 4.99 -2.17 -27.07
C TRP A 394 6.04 -3.14 -26.57
N ARG A 395 7.08 -3.40 -27.35
CA ARG A 395 8.22 -4.24 -26.98
C ARG A 395 9.30 -3.50 -26.21
N GLN A 396 9.13 -2.19 -26.00
CA GLN A 396 9.98 -1.42 -25.10
C GLN A 396 9.49 -1.53 -23.65
N ALA A 397 10.40 -1.72 -22.72
CA ALA A 397 10.12 -1.75 -21.30
C ALA A 397 11.07 -0.81 -20.54
N GLN A 398 10.50 0.04 -19.68
CA GLN A 398 11.27 0.82 -18.72
C GLN A 398 11.26 0.14 -17.37
N VAL A 399 12.42 -0.26 -16.88
CA VAL A 399 12.55 -0.88 -15.57
C VAL A 399 12.70 0.18 -14.49
N PHE A 400 11.82 0.11 -13.49
CA PHE A 400 11.91 0.89 -12.28
C PHE A 400 12.36 -0.02 -11.12
N PRO A 401 13.56 0.19 -10.54
CA PRO A 401 14.06 -0.66 -9.47
C PRO A 401 13.35 -0.36 -8.16
N ILE A 402 12.77 -1.41 -7.53
CA ILE A 402 12.11 -1.31 -6.21
C ILE A 402 12.93 -2.08 -5.18
N PHE A 403 13.38 -1.39 -4.13
CA PHE A 403 14.16 -1.99 -3.04
C PHE A 403 13.40 -3.12 -2.34
N LYS A 404 14.08 -4.25 -2.15
CA LYS A 404 13.56 -5.44 -1.43
C LYS A 404 13.90 -5.38 0.05
N LYS A 405 15.16 -5.58 0.36
CA LYS A 405 15.80 -5.61 1.68
C LYS A 405 17.32 -5.74 1.51
N GLY A 406 18.07 -5.52 2.54
CA GLY A 406 19.54 -5.65 2.51
C GLY A 406 20.22 -4.29 2.40
N ASP A 407 21.39 -4.25 1.80
CA ASP A 407 22.12 -3.01 1.52
C ASP A 407 21.47 -2.27 0.34
N ALA A 408 21.17 -0.99 0.51
CA ALA A 408 20.57 -0.16 -0.52
C ALA A 408 21.55 0.26 -1.63
N SER A 409 22.84 0.11 -1.40
CA SER A 409 23.88 0.37 -2.40
C SER A 409 24.11 -0.80 -3.37
N ASP A 410 23.62 -2.00 -3.03
CA ASP A 410 23.72 -3.19 -3.88
C ASP A 410 22.54 -3.29 -4.85
N PRO A 411 22.75 -3.19 -6.18
CA PRO A 411 21.70 -3.31 -7.18
C PRO A 411 20.95 -4.65 -7.14
N ALA A 412 21.58 -5.74 -6.68
CA ALA A 412 20.96 -7.05 -6.53
C ALA A 412 19.83 -7.09 -5.49
N ASN A 413 19.75 -6.09 -4.62
CA ASN A 413 18.71 -5.95 -3.60
C ASN A 413 17.45 -5.23 -4.11
N TYR A 414 17.35 -5.00 -5.41
CA TYR A 414 16.18 -4.38 -6.05
C TYR A 414 15.40 -5.37 -6.91
N ARG A 415 14.08 -5.12 -7.06
CA ARG A 415 13.22 -5.81 -8.03
C ARG A 415 13.12 -4.98 -9.30
N PRO A 416 13.39 -5.52 -10.48
CA PRO A 416 13.25 -4.81 -11.74
C PRO A 416 11.79 -4.83 -12.22
N ILE A 417 10.99 -3.85 -11.81
CA ILE A 417 9.60 -3.76 -12.25
C ILE A 417 9.53 -3.10 -13.63
N SER A 418 9.10 -3.86 -14.62
CA SER A 418 8.98 -3.41 -16.01
C SER A 418 7.69 -2.63 -16.23
N LEU A 419 7.84 -1.40 -16.67
CA LEU A 419 6.75 -0.52 -17.09
C LEU A 419 6.60 -0.66 -18.61
N THR A 420 5.59 -1.39 -19.04
CA THR A 420 5.21 -1.58 -20.44
C THR A 420 3.98 -0.74 -20.80
N SER A 421 3.73 -0.53 -22.08
CA SER A 421 2.53 0.14 -22.58
C SER A 421 1.25 -0.41 -21.97
N VAL A 422 0.31 0.47 -21.62
CA VAL A 422 -1.03 0.06 -21.15
C VAL A 422 -1.84 -0.58 -22.29
N VAL A 423 -1.59 -0.16 -23.53
CA VAL A 423 -2.22 -0.73 -24.74
C VAL A 423 -1.73 -2.18 -24.94
N ARG A 424 -0.43 -2.43 -24.80
CA ARG A 424 0.12 -3.79 -24.77
C ARG A 424 -0.58 -4.66 -23.74
N LYS A 425 -0.80 -4.16 -22.52
CA LYS A 425 -1.50 -4.94 -21.48
C LYS A 425 -2.94 -5.28 -21.84
N LEU A 426 -3.64 -4.40 -22.54
CA LEU A 426 -4.97 -4.72 -23.06
C LEU A 426 -4.92 -5.85 -24.10
N PHE A 427 -3.93 -5.81 -24.99
CA PHE A 427 -3.70 -6.88 -25.95
C PHE A 427 -3.37 -8.21 -25.26
N GLU A 428 -2.49 -8.19 -24.26
CA GLU A 428 -2.17 -9.36 -23.43
C GLU A 428 -3.42 -9.93 -22.73
N PHE A 429 -4.32 -9.08 -22.21
CA PHE A 429 -5.58 -9.52 -21.63
C PHE A 429 -6.50 -10.22 -22.63
N SER A 430 -6.50 -9.77 -23.88
CA SER A 430 -7.31 -10.39 -24.95
C SER A 430 -6.75 -11.75 -25.39
N LEU A 431 -5.44 -11.99 -25.23
CA LEU A 431 -4.80 -13.27 -25.56
C LEU A 431 -4.91 -14.32 -24.45
N MET A 432 -5.18 -13.90 -23.19
CA MET A 432 -5.23 -14.82 -22.05
C MET A 432 -6.19 -16.00 -22.23
N PRO A 433 -7.43 -15.82 -22.75
CA PRO A 433 -8.35 -16.94 -22.94
C PRO A 433 -7.80 -18.04 -23.86
N GLU A 434 -7.09 -17.65 -24.91
CA GLU A 434 -6.43 -18.61 -25.83
C GLU A 434 -5.34 -19.39 -25.12
N LEU A 435 -4.53 -18.70 -24.33
CA LEU A 435 -3.48 -19.34 -23.53
C LEU A 435 -4.07 -20.27 -22.48
N ASP A 436 -5.12 -19.85 -21.78
CA ASP A 436 -5.76 -20.67 -20.75
C ASP A 436 -6.43 -21.94 -21.36
N ALA A 437 -6.98 -21.84 -22.60
CA ALA A 437 -7.63 -22.94 -23.26
C ALA A 437 -6.68 -23.95 -23.92
N HIS A 438 -5.56 -23.48 -24.45
CA HIS A 438 -4.68 -24.26 -25.32
C HIS A 438 -3.29 -24.56 -24.77
N SER A 439 -2.88 -23.94 -23.65
CA SER A 439 -1.61 -24.28 -23.02
C SER A 439 -1.62 -25.67 -22.39
N PRO A 440 -0.46 -26.31 -22.24
CA PRO A 440 -0.34 -27.54 -21.46
C PRO A 440 -0.90 -27.37 -20.05
N ALA A 441 -1.58 -28.41 -19.56
CA ALA A 441 -2.13 -28.41 -18.21
C ALA A 441 -1.03 -28.17 -17.17
N LEU A 442 -1.28 -27.28 -16.23
CA LEU A 442 -0.34 -27.04 -15.12
C LEU A 442 -0.49 -28.15 -14.10
N ASP A 443 0.66 -28.57 -13.56
CA ASP A 443 0.71 -29.60 -12.53
C ASP A 443 -0.14 -29.19 -11.29
N ILE A 444 -0.77 -30.18 -10.68
CA ILE A 444 -1.65 -29.98 -9.52
C ILE A 444 -0.91 -29.39 -8.30
N ALA A 445 0.38 -29.64 -8.20
CA ALA A 445 1.22 -29.09 -7.14
C ALA A 445 1.42 -27.57 -7.27
N GLN A 446 1.19 -26.99 -8.49
CA GLN A 446 1.32 -25.54 -8.73
C GLN A 446 0.04 -24.80 -8.34
N GLY A 447 0.09 -24.06 -7.22
CA GLY A 447 -1.00 -23.19 -6.77
C GLY A 447 -0.83 -21.71 -7.15
N GLY A 448 0.37 -21.32 -7.59
CA GLY A 448 0.66 -19.93 -7.95
C GLY A 448 0.13 -19.55 -9.34
N PHE A 449 -0.26 -18.26 -9.49
CA PHE A 449 -0.71 -17.66 -10.75
C PHE A 449 -1.92 -18.33 -11.42
N ARG A 450 -2.61 -19.21 -10.73
CA ARG A 450 -3.82 -19.86 -11.21
C ARG A 450 -5.08 -19.16 -10.70
N PRO A 451 -6.14 -19.01 -11.51
CA PRO A 451 -7.40 -18.45 -11.06
C PRO A 451 -7.96 -19.23 -9.86
N GLN A 452 -8.63 -18.52 -8.95
CA GLN A 452 -9.29 -19.08 -7.76
C GLN A 452 -8.38 -19.83 -6.77
N ARG A 453 -7.06 -19.80 -6.91
CA ARG A 453 -6.08 -20.34 -5.95
C ARG A 453 -5.58 -19.23 -5.03
N SER A 454 -5.24 -19.58 -3.80
CA SER A 454 -4.71 -18.60 -2.84
C SER A 454 -3.49 -19.14 -2.06
N PRO A 455 -2.63 -18.23 -1.55
CA PRO A 455 -1.54 -18.64 -0.67
C PRO A 455 -2.00 -19.41 0.56
N LEU A 456 -3.20 -19.13 1.09
CA LEU A 456 -3.74 -19.83 2.24
C LEU A 456 -4.16 -21.27 1.91
N ASP A 457 -4.66 -21.52 0.69
CA ASP A 457 -4.97 -22.87 0.23
C ASP A 457 -3.71 -23.72 0.23
N GLN A 458 -2.65 -23.21 -0.37
CA GLN A 458 -1.38 -23.92 -0.48
C GLN A 458 -0.73 -24.16 0.90
N ALA A 459 -0.80 -23.16 1.79
CA ALA A 459 -0.30 -23.33 3.16
C ALA A 459 -1.11 -24.36 3.94
N LEU A 460 -2.43 -24.43 3.76
CA LEU A 460 -3.27 -25.44 4.39
C LEU A 460 -2.98 -26.83 3.81
N CYS A 461 -2.84 -26.96 2.49
CA CYS A 461 -2.45 -28.21 1.83
C CYS A 461 -1.13 -28.75 2.38
N LEU A 462 -0.11 -27.90 2.51
CA LEU A 462 1.17 -28.31 3.11
C LEU A 462 1.00 -28.83 4.53
N HIS A 463 0.16 -28.14 5.34
CA HIS A 463 -0.12 -28.58 6.71
C HIS A 463 -0.80 -29.96 6.75
N ASP A 464 -1.82 -30.16 5.93
CA ASP A 464 -2.59 -31.41 5.90
C ASP A 464 -1.74 -32.57 5.36
N LEU A 465 -0.92 -32.34 4.31
CA LEU A 465 0.04 -33.32 3.80
C LEU A 465 1.11 -33.71 4.83
N MET A 466 1.64 -32.73 5.59
CA MET A 466 2.58 -33.03 6.69
C MET A 466 1.91 -33.85 7.80
N HIS A 467 0.62 -33.62 8.02
CA HIS A 467 -0.15 -34.39 8.99
C HIS A 467 -0.43 -35.81 8.50
N ASP A 468 -0.86 -35.97 7.25
CA ASP A 468 -1.11 -37.25 6.60
C ASP A 468 0.15 -38.12 6.57
N TYR A 469 1.30 -37.53 6.18
CA TYR A 469 2.59 -38.22 6.27
C TYR A 469 2.89 -38.72 7.68
N PHE A 470 2.60 -37.91 8.71
CA PHE A 470 2.78 -38.34 10.10
C PHE A 470 1.84 -39.50 10.52
N VAL A 471 0.60 -39.50 10.04
CA VAL A 471 -0.36 -40.57 10.32
C VAL A 471 0.09 -41.86 9.65
N ALA A 472 0.52 -41.80 8.37
CA ALA A 472 0.94 -42.96 7.61
C ALA A 472 2.25 -43.57 8.13
N HIS A 473 3.25 -42.73 8.43
CA HIS A 473 4.60 -43.20 8.73
C HIS A 473 4.96 -43.16 10.24
N ARG A 474 4.09 -42.62 11.11
CA ARG A 474 4.34 -42.39 12.54
C ARG A 474 5.62 -41.55 12.82
N ARG A 475 6.11 -40.85 11.82
CA ARG A 475 7.28 -39.99 11.89
C ARG A 475 6.95 -38.67 11.21
N ARG A 476 7.44 -37.56 11.76
CA ARG A 476 7.27 -36.24 11.14
C ARG A 476 8.14 -36.10 9.88
N PRO A 477 7.61 -35.57 8.79
CA PRO A 477 8.42 -35.32 7.60
C PRO A 477 9.48 -34.25 7.86
N VAL A 478 10.57 -34.34 7.12
CA VAL A 478 11.47 -33.22 6.87
C VAL A 478 10.87 -32.40 5.74
N VAL A 479 10.89 -31.08 5.88
CA VAL A 479 10.39 -30.14 4.85
C VAL A 479 11.54 -29.24 4.44
N ALA A 480 11.80 -29.11 3.15
CA ALA A 480 12.74 -28.13 2.62
C ALA A 480 11.99 -27.08 1.79
N PHE A 481 12.25 -25.82 2.08
CA PHE A 481 11.73 -24.67 1.32
C PHE A 481 12.87 -24.15 0.43
N LEU A 482 12.57 -23.98 -0.85
CA LEU A 482 13.57 -23.64 -1.87
C LEU A 482 13.23 -22.28 -2.49
N ASP A 483 14.26 -21.43 -2.68
CA ASP A 483 14.16 -20.09 -3.26
C ASP A 483 14.96 -20.02 -4.56
N ILE A 484 14.31 -19.64 -5.66
CA ILE A 484 14.95 -19.48 -6.95
C ILE A 484 15.59 -18.09 -7.04
N LYS A 485 16.87 -18.05 -7.46
CA LYS A 485 17.57 -16.79 -7.67
C LYS A 485 17.05 -16.10 -8.92
N SER A 486 16.51 -14.88 -8.80
CA SER A 486 16.01 -14.07 -9.93
C SER A 486 15.07 -14.83 -10.86
N ALA A 487 14.07 -15.52 -10.29
CA ALA A 487 13.22 -16.49 -10.99
C ALA A 487 12.64 -16.00 -12.33
N TYR A 488 12.14 -14.77 -12.38
CA TYR A 488 11.59 -14.17 -13.62
C TYR A 488 12.66 -13.77 -14.62
N ASP A 489 13.85 -13.44 -14.13
CA ASP A 489 14.89 -12.81 -14.92
C ASP A 489 15.76 -13.86 -15.65
N THR A 490 15.76 -15.12 -15.17
CA THR A 490 16.60 -16.23 -15.70
C THR A 490 15.81 -17.23 -16.56
N VAL A 491 14.55 -16.97 -16.88
CA VAL A 491 13.72 -17.89 -17.68
C VAL A 491 14.26 -18.05 -19.09
N ASP A 492 14.58 -19.29 -19.50
CA ASP A 492 14.80 -19.59 -20.92
C ASP A 492 13.43 -19.70 -21.64
N ARG A 493 13.12 -18.69 -22.42
CA ARG A 493 11.85 -18.60 -23.16
C ARG A 493 11.66 -19.72 -24.18
N ARG A 494 12.75 -20.33 -24.69
CA ARG A 494 12.67 -21.46 -25.62
C ARG A 494 11.97 -22.67 -25.03
N VAL A 495 12.12 -22.91 -23.72
CA VAL A 495 11.40 -23.97 -23.00
C VAL A 495 9.89 -23.73 -23.08
N ILE A 496 9.49 -22.48 -22.90
CA ILE A 496 8.07 -22.08 -22.97
C ILE A 496 7.57 -22.24 -24.40
N TRP A 497 8.33 -21.73 -25.39
CA TRP A 497 7.93 -21.80 -26.80
C TRP A 497 7.83 -23.25 -27.30
N SER A 498 8.74 -24.11 -26.87
CA SER A 498 8.69 -25.54 -27.19
C SER A 498 7.45 -26.22 -26.59
N ALA A 499 7.13 -25.92 -25.32
CA ALA A 499 5.94 -26.46 -24.67
C ALA A 499 4.64 -26.00 -25.34
N LEU A 500 4.56 -24.73 -25.71
CA LEU A 500 3.40 -24.17 -26.42
C LEU A 500 3.30 -24.66 -27.87
N ALA A 501 4.41 -24.83 -28.56
CA ALA A 501 4.43 -25.40 -29.91
C ALA A 501 3.93 -26.87 -29.97
N GLY A 502 4.14 -27.61 -28.89
CA GLY A 502 3.62 -28.97 -28.72
C GLY A 502 2.16 -29.05 -28.27
N SER A 503 1.50 -27.92 -28.02
CA SER A 503 0.09 -27.84 -27.62
C SER A 503 -0.83 -27.52 -28.79
N SER A 504 -2.13 -27.42 -28.52
CA SER A 504 -3.13 -26.99 -29.51
C SER A 504 -3.18 -25.46 -29.72
N LEU A 505 -2.22 -24.70 -29.19
CA LEU A 505 -2.19 -23.24 -29.30
C LEU A 505 -2.05 -22.80 -30.77
N PRO A 506 -2.88 -21.87 -31.25
CA PRO A 506 -2.78 -21.36 -32.63
C PRO A 506 -1.38 -20.79 -32.90
N ARG A 507 -0.79 -21.15 -34.05
CA ARG A 507 0.56 -20.68 -34.44
C ARG A 507 0.67 -19.17 -34.46
N ALA A 508 -0.38 -18.46 -34.83
CA ALA A 508 -0.39 -17.00 -34.82
C ALA A 508 -0.19 -16.43 -33.40
N VAL A 509 -0.82 -17.03 -32.38
CA VAL A 509 -0.62 -16.63 -30.97
C VAL A 509 0.81 -16.92 -30.54
N LEU A 510 1.34 -18.09 -30.88
CA LEU A 510 2.74 -18.41 -30.58
C LEU A 510 3.71 -17.42 -31.24
N GLY A 511 3.49 -17.08 -32.53
CA GLY A 511 4.28 -16.04 -33.21
C GLY A 511 4.22 -14.68 -32.52
N LEU A 512 3.04 -14.25 -32.08
CA LEU A 512 2.86 -13.03 -31.30
C LEU A 512 3.64 -13.06 -29.99
N LEU A 513 3.58 -14.17 -29.25
CA LEU A 513 4.31 -14.30 -27.98
C LEU A 513 5.82 -14.21 -28.20
N ILE A 514 6.35 -14.90 -29.21
CA ILE A 514 7.77 -14.82 -29.58
C ILE A 514 8.14 -13.38 -29.92
N ASN A 515 7.38 -12.72 -30.79
CA ASN A 515 7.63 -11.31 -31.13
C ASN A 515 7.57 -10.38 -29.92
N MET A 516 6.61 -10.59 -29.01
CA MET A 516 6.42 -9.74 -27.82
C MET A 516 7.52 -9.90 -26.77
N PHE A 517 8.18 -11.05 -26.68
CA PHE A 517 9.08 -11.37 -25.57
C PHE A 517 10.55 -11.59 -26.01
N ASP A 518 10.81 -12.01 -27.24
CA ASP A 518 12.19 -12.24 -27.73
C ASP A 518 12.79 -10.98 -28.36
N ASP A 519 11.95 -10.11 -28.93
CA ASP A 519 12.35 -8.85 -29.54
C ASP A 519 12.05 -7.64 -28.62
N VAL A 520 12.53 -7.73 -27.37
CA VAL A 520 12.29 -6.71 -26.34
C VAL A 520 13.53 -5.86 -26.12
N SER A 521 13.32 -4.55 -25.98
CA SER A 521 14.32 -3.59 -25.55
C SER A 521 14.02 -3.08 -24.13
N VAL A 522 15.00 -3.16 -23.25
CA VAL A 522 14.88 -2.78 -21.84
C VAL A 522 15.80 -1.63 -21.51
N SER A 523 15.27 -0.61 -20.84
CA SER A 523 16.07 0.48 -20.24
C SER A 523 15.72 0.67 -18.78
N VAL A 524 16.65 1.17 -17.97
CA VAL A 524 16.43 1.47 -16.54
C VAL A 524 16.12 2.94 -16.37
N LEU A 525 15.11 3.25 -15.55
CA LEU A 525 14.70 4.62 -15.23
C LEU A 525 14.90 4.92 -13.74
N ILE A 526 15.79 5.85 -13.41
CA ILE A 526 16.01 6.39 -12.06
C ILE A 526 16.10 7.91 -12.14
N ALA A 527 15.38 8.64 -11.30
CA ALA A 527 15.43 10.10 -11.16
C ALA A 527 15.34 10.87 -12.51
N ASN A 528 14.51 10.39 -13.45
CA ASN A 528 14.32 10.90 -14.82
C ASN A 528 15.52 10.69 -15.79
N HIS A 529 16.48 9.87 -15.43
CA HIS A 529 17.54 9.41 -16.32
C HIS A 529 17.23 7.99 -16.80
N ASN A 530 17.53 7.70 -18.05
CA ASN A 530 17.46 6.37 -18.63
C ASN A 530 18.87 5.81 -18.86
N SER A 531 19.02 4.51 -18.62
CA SER A 531 20.21 3.77 -19.08
C SER A 531 20.21 3.60 -20.61
N VAL A 532 21.35 3.20 -21.15
CA VAL A 532 21.39 2.60 -22.47
C VAL A 532 20.45 1.40 -22.49
N ALA A 533 19.74 1.23 -23.59
CA ALA A 533 18.83 0.09 -23.77
C ALA A 533 19.62 -1.19 -24.09
N PHE A 534 19.17 -2.31 -23.54
CA PHE A 534 19.73 -3.64 -23.85
C PHE A 534 18.61 -4.63 -24.19
N SER A 535 18.95 -5.68 -24.93
CA SER A 535 18.00 -6.76 -25.27
C SER A 535 18.24 -7.96 -24.35
N PRO A 536 17.26 -8.38 -23.54
CA PRO A 536 17.40 -9.50 -22.62
C PRO A 536 17.42 -10.84 -23.38
N VAL A 537 18.44 -11.66 -23.19
CA VAL A 537 18.54 -13.02 -23.75
C VAL A 537 17.60 -13.97 -23.02
N THR A 538 17.45 -13.79 -21.70
CA THR A 538 16.58 -14.59 -20.83
C THR A 538 15.52 -13.72 -20.16
N GLY A 539 14.58 -14.36 -19.47
CA GLY A 539 13.64 -13.71 -18.59
C GLY A 539 12.30 -13.37 -19.24
N VAL A 540 11.33 -13.16 -18.37
CA VAL A 540 10.01 -12.62 -18.69
C VAL A 540 9.76 -11.34 -17.91
N LEU A 541 9.06 -10.36 -18.49
CA LEU A 541 8.94 -9.02 -17.93
C LEU A 541 8.13 -8.99 -16.63
N GLN A 542 8.74 -8.54 -15.53
CA GLN A 542 8.03 -8.34 -14.25
C GLN A 542 7.06 -7.15 -14.33
N GLY A 543 5.87 -7.39 -14.89
CA GLY A 543 4.84 -6.35 -15.08
C GLY A 543 3.97 -6.55 -16.31
N SER A 544 4.29 -7.51 -17.16
CA SER A 544 3.40 -8.04 -18.20
C SER A 544 2.27 -8.87 -17.58
N VAL A 545 1.13 -8.93 -18.23
CA VAL A 545 -0.02 -9.74 -17.82
C VAL A 545 0.23 -11.23 -18.05
N LEU A 546 0.95 -11.57 -19.10
CA LEU A 546 1.23 -12.96 -19.50
C LEU A 546 2.38 -13.59 -18.73
N SER A 547 3.34 -12.82 -18.22
CA SER A 547 4.55 -13.35 -17.58
C SER A 547 4.28 -14.35 -16.45
N PRO A 548 3.27 -14.18 -15.59
CA PRO A 548 2.93 -15.18 -14.58
C PRO A 548 2.56 -16.55 -15.16
N HIS A 549 1.75 -16.59 -16.21
CA HIS A 549 1.33 -17.81 -16.88
C HIS A 549 2.53 -18.48 -17.59
N LEU A 550 3.33 -17.69 -18.32
CA LEU A 550 4.53 -18.18 -19.01
C LEU A 550 5.56 -18.74 -18.03
N TYR A 551 5.74 -18.11 -16.86
CA TYR A 551 6.60 -18.63 -15.81
C TYR A 551 6.10 -19.97 -15.26
N SER A 552 4.78 -20.12 -15.08
CA SER A 552 4.19 -21.38 -14.62
C SER A 552 4.44 -22.52 -15.61
N LEU A 553 4.37 -22.24 -16.91
CA LEU A 553 4.72 -23.22 -17.95
C LEU A 553 6.22 -23.60 -17.94
N TYR A 554 7.09 -22.61 -17.72
CA TYR A 554 8.53 -22.85 -17.65
C TYR A 554 8.92 -23.83 -16.55
N ILE A 555 8.32 -23.70 -15.35
CA ILE A 555 8.67 -24.53 -14.20
C ILE A 555 7.81 -25.81 -14.09
N ASN A 556 6.87 -26.02 -15.02
CA ASN A 556 5.84 -27.06 -14.91
C ASN A 556 6.37 -28.50 -14.86
N SER A 557 7.54 -28.75 -15.38
CA SER A 557 8.18 -30.07 -15.36
C SER A 557 8.79 -30.45 -13.99
N LEU A 558 9.02 -29.48 -13.11
CA LEU A 558 9.67 -29.71 -11.81
C LEU A 558 8.87 -30.64 -10.89
N PRO A 559 7.54 -30.46 -10.65
CA PRO A 559 6.80 -31.32 -9.75
C PRO A 559 6.81 -32.79 -10.19
N SER A 560 6.62 -33.04 -11.48
CA SER A 560 6.63 -34.42 -12.03
C SER A 560 8.00 -35.08 -11.87
N LEU A 561 9.08 -34.35 -12.04
CA LEU A 561 10.42 -34.86 -11.81
C LEU A 561 10.64 -35.15 -10.33
N LEU A 562 10.22 -34.30 -9.41
CA LEU A 562 10.38 -34.49 -7.96
C LEU A 562 9.63 -35.72 -7.44
N ARG A 563 8.56 -36.14 -8.10
CA ARG A 563 7.81 -37.36 -7.72
C ARG A 563 8.66 -38.62 -7.77
N SER A 564 9.61 -38.68 -8.70
CA SER A 564 10.52 -39.82 -8.79
C SER A 564 11.48 -39.96 -7.60
N GLY A 565 11.65 -38.88 -6.82
CA GLY A 565 12.54 -38.86 -5.66
C GLY A 565 11.93 -39.37 -4.34
N ALA A 566 10.63 -39.61 -4.29
CA ALA A 566 9.93 -39.98 -3.04
C ALA A 566 8.98 -41.15 -3.21
N THR A 567 9.07 -42.10 -2.28
CA THR A 567 8.22 -43.30 -2.22
C THR A 567 7.12 -43.21 -1.16
N GLY A 568 7.28 -42.33 -0.16
CA GLY A 568 6.37 -42.15 0.96
C GLY A 568 5.36 -41.02 0.78
N ALA A 569 5.10 -40.59 -0.43
CA ALA A 569 4.19 -39.46 -0.71
C ALA A 569 2.71 -39.85 -0.59
N THR A 570 1.87 -38.87 -0.30
CA THR A 570 0.41 -39.02 -0.35
C THR A 570 -0.03 -39.25 -1.80
N MET A 571 -0.70 -40.36 -2.08
CA MET A 571 -1.22 -40.70 -3.39
C MET A 571 -2.63 -40.13 -3.58
N LEU A 572 -2.83 -39.28 -4.56
CA LEU A 572 -4.14 -38.67 -4.85
C LEU A 572 -4.61 -39.02 -6.26
N PRO A 573 -5.85 -39.51 -6.44
CA PRO A 573 -6.48 -39.58 -7.75
C PRO A 573 -6.76 -38.16 -8.24
N VAL A 574 -6.25 -37.87 -9.42
CA VAL A 574 -6.38 -36.56 -10.06
C VAL A 574 -7.24 -36.71 -11.31
N PRO A 575 -8.24 -35.84 -11.53
CA PRO A 575 -9.06 -35.90 -12.73
C PRO A 575 -8.19 -35.86 -14.00
N GLY A 576 -8.44 -36.79 -14.91
CA GLY A 576 -7.70 -36.93 -16.18
C GLY A 576 -6.34 -37.64 -16.09
N ALA A 577 -5.92 -38.13 -14.91
CA ALA A 577 -4.75 -38.97 -14.78
C ALA A 577 -5.15 -40.47 -14.73
N ASP A 578 -4.40 -41.33 -15.42
CA ASP A 578 -4.67 -42.79 -15.49
C ASP A 578 -4.40 -43.51 -14.15
N ALA A 579 -3.60 -42.91 -13.29
CA ALA A 579 -3.23 -43.46 -11.98
C ALA A 579 -3.12 -42.36 -10.92
N PRO A 580 -3.25 -42.69 -9.62
CA PRO A 580 -3.05 -41.76 -8.55
C PRO A 580 -1.66 -41.10 -8.62
N ILE A 581 -1.62 -39.80 -8.40
CA ILE A 581 -0.40 -38.98 -8.46
C ILE A 581 0.18 -38.80 -7.06
N ALA A 582 1.47 -39.02 -6.91
CA ALA A 582 2.19 -38.77 -5.65
C ALA A 582 2.35 -37.28 -5.41
N ILE A 583 1.98 -36.81 -4.24
CA ILE A 583 2.19 -35.39 -3.83
C ILE A 583 3.26 -35.33 -2.75
N ASN A 584 4.43 -34.82 -3.12
CA ASN A 584 5.63 -34.69 -2.27
C ASN A 584 6.23 -33.28 -2.38
N SER A 585 5.64 -32.45 -3.21
CA SER A 585 6.07 -31.07 -3.43
C SER A 585 4.87 -30.15 -3.65
N LEU A 586 5.04 -28.88 -3.30
CA LEU A 586 4.08 -27.82 -3.53
C LEU A 586 4.80 -26.61 -4.11
N LEU A 587 4.24 -26.03 -5.15
CA LEU A 587 4.75 -24.83 -5.77
C LEU A 587 3.72 -23.70 -5.64
N PHE A 588 4.22 -22.52 -5.36
CA PHE A 588 3.43 -21.29 -5.47
C PHE A 588 4.27 -20.24 -6.19
N ALA A 589 4.17 -20.24 -7.50
CA ALA A 589 5.08 -19.53 -8.39
C ALA A 589 6.53 -20.05 -8.24
N ASP A 590 7.42 -19.20 -7.72
CA ASP A 590 8.83 -19.48 -7.45
C ASP A 590 9.09 -20.06 -6.04
N ASP A 591 8.11 -20.00 -5.15
CA ASP A 591 8.21 -20.61 -3.80
C ASP A 591 7.93 -22.12 -3.88
N VAL A 592 8.92 -22.95 -3.60
CA VAL A 592 8.82 -24.42 -3.67
C VAL A 592 9.03 -25.02 -2.28
N ALA A 593 8.14 -25.94 -1.91
CA ALA A 593 8.26 -26.75 -0.71
C ALA A 593 8.29 -28.23 -1.09
N VAL A 594 9.25 -29.00 -0.57
CA VAL A 594 9.36 -30.45 -0.72
C VAL A 594 9.35 -31.10 0.64
N PHE A 595 8.74 -32.29 0.78
CA PHE A 595 8.64 -32.97 2.06
C PHE A 595 8.71 -34.51 1.92
N GLY A 596 9.22 -35.16 2.95
CA GLY A 596 9.39 -36.62 3.01
C GLY A 596 10.32 -37.03 4.14
N SER A 597 10.87 -38.24 4.07
CA SER A 597 12.01 -38.64 4.90
C SER A 597 13.26 -37.83 4.50
N LYS A 598 14.25 -37.78 5.35
CA LYS A 598 15.49 -37.04 5.06
C LYS A 598 16.17 -37.50 3.76
N SER A 599 16.22 -38.82 3.52
CA SER A 599 16.79 -39.39 2.30
C SER A 599 15.99 -39.06 1.04
N GLU A 600 14.64 -39.04 1.15
CA GLU A 600 13.78 -38.62 0.05
C GLU A 600 13.97 -37.14 -0.27
N VAL A 601 14.01 -36.28 0.76
CA VAL A 601 14.25 -34.84 0.57
C VAL A 601 15.62 -34.63 -0.09
N GLN A 602 16.68 -35.36 0.30
CA GLN A 602 17.97 -35.22 -0.38
C GLN A 602 17.89 -35.63 -1.85
N ARG A 603 17.23 -36.74 -2.17
CA ARG A 603 17.03 -37.12 -3.59
C ARG A 603 16.29 -36.07 -4.39
N MET A 604 15.22 -35.47 -3.79
CA MET A 604 14.48 -34.39 -4.43
C MET A 604 15.34 -33.12 -4.61
N LEU A 605 16.23 -32.82 -3.67
CA LEU A 605 17.20 -31.72 -3.82
C LEU A 605 18.19 -31.98 -4.96
N ASP A 606 18.66 -33.21 -5.11
CA ASP A 606 19.56 -33.60 -6.21
C ASP A 606 18.84 -33.50 -7.56
N LEU A 607 17.58 -33.95 -7.64
CA LEU A 607 16.74 -33.80 -8.83
C LEU A 607 16.48 -32.31 -9.13
N ALA A 608 16.17 -31.50 -8.11
CA ALA A 608 15.95 -30.07 -8.26
C ALA A 608 17.23 -29.35 -8.74
N ALA A 609 18.40 -29.76 -8.26
CA ALA A 609 19.69 -29.25 -8.73
C ALA A 609 19.89 -29.58 -10.22
N GLY A 610 19.70 -30.85 -10.62
CA GLY A 610 19.79 -31.28 -12.02
C GLY A 610 18.80 -30.51 -12.92
N HIS A 611 17.53 -30.39 -12.51
CA HIS A 611 16.50 -29.65 -13.25
C HIS A 611 16.91 -28.18 -13.44
N SER A 612 17.45 -27.55 -12.42
CA SER A 612 17.89 -26.16 -12.51
C SER A 612 19.03 -25.95 -13.49
N VAL A 613 19.95 -26.92 -13.54
CA VAL A 613 21.06 -26.92 -14.51
C VAL A 613 20.50 -27.11 -15.93
N SER A 614 19.60 -28.06 -16.10
CA SER A 614 19.04 -28.37 -17.44
C SER A 614 18.22 -27.21 -18.02
N LEU A 615 17.52 -26.46 -17.19
CA LEU A 615 16.72 -25.32 -17.65
C LEU A 615 17.46 -23.96 -17.55
N GLY A 616 18.66 -23.90 -16.98
CA GLY A 616 19.44 -22.65 -16.89
C GLY A 616 19.01 -21.67 -15.81
N TYR A 617 18.36 -22.12 -14.72
CA TYR A 617 18.16 -21.30 -13.53
C TYR A 617 19.01 -21.82 -12.34
N ARG A 618 18.98 -21.12 -11.22
CA ARG A 618 19.72 -21.53 -10.02
C ARG A 618 18.89 -21.32 -8.76
N TRP A 619 18.95 -22.30 -7.88
CA TRP A 619 18.51 -22.15 -6.50
C TRP A 619 19.47 -21.25 -5.71
N LYS A 620 18.99 -20.64 -4.64
CA LYS A 620 19.82 -19.86 -3.71
C LYS A 620 19.91 -20.57 -2.35
N PRO A 621 20.91 -21.46 -2.11
CA PRO A 621 20.97 -22.27 -0.88
C PRO A 621 20.89 -21.45 0.40
N SER A 622 21.53 -20.27 0.45
CA SER A 622 21.50 -19.38 1.62
C SER A 622 20.13 -18.81 1.97
N LYS A 623 19.14 -18.92 1.09
CA LYS A 623 17.75 -18.52 1.34
C LYS A 623 16.80 -19.70 1.46
N CYS A 624 17.24 -20.89 1.10
CA CYS A 624 16.51 -22.13 1.38
C CYS A 624 16.48 -22.39 2.88
N ALA A 625 15.56 -23.21 3.34
CA ALA A 625 15.46 -23.56 4.76
C ALA A 625 14.94 -24.97 4.93
N VAL A 626 15.39 -25.66 5.98
CA VAL A 626 14.98 -27.03 6.31
C VAL A 626 14.30 -27.03 7.68
N LEU A 627 13.12 -27.62 7.75
CA LEU A 627 12.38 -27.90 8.97
C LEU A 627 12.35 -29.41 9.25
N GLY A 628 12.58 -29.80 10.48
CA GLY A 628 12.46 -31.19 10.90
C GLY A 628 12.68 -31.34 12.40
N THR A 629 12.43 -32.53 12.93
CA THR A 629 12.83 -32.87 14.31
C THR A 629 14.33 -33.13 14.37
N ALA A 630 14.97 -32.91 15.51
CA ALA A 630 16.38 -33.20 15.70
C ALA A 630 16.74 -34.65 15.30
N ALA A 631 15.87 -35.62 15.66
CA ALA A 631 16.04 -37.03 15.29
C ALA A 631 15.92 -37.28 13.78
N ALA A 632 14.98 -36.59 13.10
CA ALA A 632 14.83 -36.69 11.63
C ALA A 632 15.98 -36.06 10.84
N LEU A 633 16.64 -35.08 11.42
CA LEU A 633 17.74 -34.33 10.81
C LEU A 633 19.13 -34.85 11.21
N ALA A 634 19.19 -35.86 12.11
CA ALA A 634 20.46 -36.41 12.57
C ALA A 634 21.34 -36.92 11.40
N GLY A 635 22.66 -36.84 11.56
CA GLY A 635 23.66 -37.23 10.53
C GLY A 635 24.02 -36.08 9.59
N SER A 636 24.55 -36.39 8.39
CA SER A 636 25.03 -35.39 7.42
C SER A 636 23.97 -34.35 7.07
N PRO A 637 24.31 -33.09 6.91
CA PRO A 637 23.34 -32.05 6.52
C PRO A 637 22.75 -32.32 5.13
N LEU A 638 21.54 -31.82 4.88
CA LEU A 638 20.96 -31.77 3.54
C LEU A 638 21.73 -30.73 2.70
N VAL A 639 22.05 -31.10 1.48
CA VAL A 639 22.88 -30.26 0.58
C VAL A 639 22.16 -29.96 -0.72
N LEU A 640 22.46 -28.80 -1.28
CA LEU A 640 22.03 -28.38 -2.62
C LEU A 640 23.24 -27.73 -3.30
N TYR A 641 23.68 -28.20 -4.46
CA TYR A 641 24.93 -27.83 -5.11
C TYR A 641 26.19 -28.00 -4.21
N ASN A 642 26.23 -29.04 -3.39
CA ASN A 642 27.25 -29.29 -2.37
C ASN A 642 27.30 -28.23 -1.23
N GLU A 643 26.34 -27.31 -1.17
CA GLU A 643 26.19 -26.36 -0.07
C GLU A 643 25.15 -26.88 0.94
N ALA A 644 25.51 -26.87 2.23
CA ALA A 644 24.59 -27.28 3.30
C ALA A 644 23.43 -26.28 3.45
N LEU A 645 22.20 -26.78 3.48
CA LEU A 645 21.03 -25.97 3.68
C LEU A 645 20.83 -25.57 5.15
N PRO A 646 20.44 -24.32 5.42
CA PRO A 646 20.14 -23.86 6.78
C PRO A 646 19.00 -24.65 7.43
N VAL A 647 19.25 -25.20 8.61
CA VAL A 647 18.20 -25.78 9.46
C VAL A 647 17.64 -24.70 10.36
N VAL A 648 16.31 -24.58 10.39
CA VAL A 648 15.62 -23.56 11.15
C VAL A 648 14.48 -24.17 11.97
N ASP A 649 14.14 -23.56 13.11
CA ASP A 649 13.01 -24.00 13.94
C ASP A 649 11.66 -23.54 13.40
N GLU A 650 11.66 -22.42 12.68
CA GLU A 650 10.47 -21.81 12.10
C GLU A 650 10.80 -21.16 10.75
N PHE A 651 9.95 -21.41 9.77
CA PHE A 651 10.03 -20.78 8.45
C PHE A 651 8.70 -20.16 8.06
N THR A 652 8.72 -18.99 7.41
CA THR A 652 7.51 -18.33 6.93
C THR A 652 7.26 -18.68 5.47
N TYR A 653 6.38 -19.65 5.21
CA TYR A 653 5.93 -20.04 3.89
C TYR A 653 4.64 -19.31 3.53
N LEU A 654 4.62 -18.60 2.40
CA LEU A 654 3.47 -17.81 1.92
C LEU A 654 2.87 -16.85 2.99
N GLY A 655 3.74 -16.30 3.81
CA GLY A 655 3.36 -15.45 4.91
C GLY A 655 2.80 -16.17 6.13
N MET A 656 2.85 -17.49 6.18
CA MET A 656 2.40 -18.32 7.30
C MET A 656 3.60 -18.99 7.98
N PRO A 657 3.82 -18.79 9.29
CA PRO A 657 4.84 -19.48 10.04
C PRO A 657 4.58 -20.99 10.14
N PHE A 658 5.59 -21.77 9.80
CA PHE A 658 5.60 -23.24 9.89
C PHE A 658 6.71 -23.72 10.85
N ARG A 659 6.44 -24.77 11.57
CA ARG A 659 7.42 -25.59 12.29
C ARG A 659 7.29 -27.05 11.85
N TYR A 660 8.11 -27.92 12.38
CA TYR A 660 8.07 -29.35 12.05
C TYR A 660 6.71 -30.06 12.27
N LYS A 661 5.78 -29.44 12.99
CA LYS A 661 4.39 -29.91 13.18
C LYS A 661 3.39 -29.30 12.16
N GLY A 662 3.84 -28.46 11.26
CA GLY A 662 3.01 -27.70 10.32
C GLY A 662 2.78 -26.26 10.77
N LEU A 663 1.61 -25.69 10.50
CA LEU A 663 1.26 -24.31 10.85
C LEU A 663 1.47 -24.02 12.34
N HIS A 664 2.21 -22.95 12.64
CA HIS A 664 2.56 -22.54 13.99
C HIS A 664 1.70 -21.35 14.46
N ALA A 665 0.58 -21.64 15.12
CA ALA A 665 -0.36 -20.62 15.57
C ALA A 665 0.28 -19.50 16.42
N PRO A 666 1.14 -19.75 17.42
CA PRO A 666 1.81 -18.67 18.16
C PRO A 666 2.66 -17.76 17.29
N GLY A 667 3.38 -18.31 16.31
CA GLY A 667 4.16 -17.54 15.35
C GLY A 667 3.26 -16.64 14.49
N ILE A 668 2.11 -17.16 14.03
CA ILE A 668 1.11 -16.39 13.29
C ILE A 668 0.63 -15.22 14.13
N LEU A 669 0.24 -15.45 15.38
CA LEU A 669 -0.25 -14.41 16.28
C LEU A 669 0.80 -13.32 16.53
N SER A 670 2.04 -13.71 16.79
CA SER A 670 3.16 -12.77 16.99
C SER A 670 3.38 -11.89 15.77
N LEU A 671 3.50 -12.51 14.59
CA LEU A 671 3.73 -11.80 13.32
C LEU A 671 2.60 -10.81 13.00
N ARG A 672 1.32 -11.25 13.17
CA ARG A 672 0.14 -10.42 12.89
C ARG A 672 0.00 -9.28 13.88
N SER A 673 0.22 -9.55 15.16
CA SER A 673 0.18 -8.54 16.22
C SER A 673 1.22 -7.44 16.00
N ALA A 674 2.47 -7.79 15.71
CA ALA A 674 3.52 -6.83 15.41
C ALA A 674 3.18 -5.94 14.20
N GLY A 675 2.70 -6.55 13.11
CA GLY A 675 2.28 -5.85 11.91
C GLY A 675 1.11 -4.89 12.14
N ALA A 676 0.14 -5.26 12.96
CA ALA A 676 -1.00 -4.43 13.33
C ALA A 676 -0.59 -3.24 14.20
N VAL A 677 0.26 -3.47 15.21
CA VAL A 677 0.79 -2.42 16.10
C VAL A 677 1.59 -1.38 15.30
N LYS A 678 2.52 -1.83 14.43
CA LYS A 678 3.29 -0.93 13.56
C LYS A 678 2.38 -0.05 12.68
N THR A 679 1.34 -0.67 12.12
CA THR A 679 0.40 0.07 11.25
C THR A 679 -0.46 1.04 12.06
N MET A 680 -0.89 0.66 13.27
CA MET A 680 -1.68 1.54 14.14
C MET A 680 -0.86 2.73 14.64
N ALA A 681 0.41 2.56 14.97
CA ALA A 681 1.30 3.66 15.32
C ALA A 681 1.42 4.68 14.18
N LEU A 682 1.52 4.19 12.93
CA LEU A 682 1.50 5.06 11.76
C LEU A 682 0.16 5.80 11.63
N LEU A 683 -0.96 5.12 11.74
CA LEU A 683 -2.29 5.73 11.64
C LEU A 683 -2.52 6.76 12.75
N ASN A 684 -2.04 6.48 13.97
CA ASN A 684 -2.12 7.40 15.10
C ASN A 684 -1.38 8.72 14.82
N SER A 685 -0.19 8.64 14.21
CA SER A 685 0.59 9.83 13.82
C SER A 685 -0.05 10.65 12.69
N VAL A 686 -1.02 10.10 11.98
CA VAL A 686 -1.73 10.75 10.86
C VAL A 686 -3.11 11.27 11.26
N GLY A 687 -3.55 11.02 12.47
CA GLY A 687 -4.83 11.54 12.96
C GLY A 687 -5.83 10.49 13.42
N VAL A 688 -5.51 9.20 13.38
CA VAL A 688 -6.32 8.15 14.02
C VAL A 688 -6.01 8.15 15.52
N ASN A 689 -6.37 9.25 16.18
CA ASN A 689 -6.12 9.49 17.60
C ASN A 689 -7.27 10.32 18.21
N ARG A 690 -7.22 10.58 19.51
CA ARG A 690 -8.28 11.30 20.26
C ARG A 690 -8.66 12.67 19.68
N ASN A 691 -7.68 13.40 19.17
CA ASN A 691 -7.80 14.79 18.75
C ASN A 691 -7.87 14.95 17.22
N GLY A 692 -7.80 13.84 16.49
CA GLY A 692 -7.74 13.82 15.03
C GLY A 692 -9.09 13.53 14.37
N PHE A 693 -9.19 12.40 13.71
CA PHE A 693 -10.39 12.00 12.97
C PHE A 693 -11.55 11.63 13.89
N SER A 694 -12.78 11.70 13.35
CA SER A 694 -13.97 11.23 14.06
C SER A 694 -13.88 9.72 14.36
N LEU A 695 -14.66 9.28 15.35
CA LEU A 695 -14.72 7.88 15.74
C LEU A 695 -15.15 6.98 14.57
N LEU A 696 -16.09 7.45 13.74
CA LEU A 696 -16.54 6.73 12.55
C LEU A 696 -15.41 6.55 11.54
N LEU A 697 -14.70 7.62 11.18
CA LEU A 697 -13.60 7.55 10.22
C LEU A 697 -12.46 6.70 10.78
N SER A 698 -12.11 6.88 12.05
CA SER A 698 -11.07 6.07 12.71
C SER A 698 -11.40 4.58 12.71
N SER A 699 -12.67 4.21 12.99
CA SER A 699 -13.11 2.82 12.94
C SER A 699 -13.10 2.22 11.52
N ARG A 700 -13.48 3.02 10.50
CA ARG A 700 -13.39 2.62 9.09
C ARG A 700 -11.94 2.39 8.66
N LEU A 701 -11.02 3.26 9.07
CA LEU A 701 -9.58 3.12 8.81
C LEU A 701 -9.00 1.92 9.55
N TYR A 702 -9.42 1.66 10.77
CA TYR A 702 -9.07 0.44 11.50
C TYR A 702 -9.48 -0.82 10.72
N ARG A 703 -10.73 -0.87 10.23
CA ARG A 703 -11.23 -2.00 9.42
C ARG A 703 -10.46 -2.17 8.12
N THR A 704 -9.99 -1.08 7.51
CA THR A 704 -9.31 -1.12 6.20
C THR A 704 -7.83 -1.47 6.31
N PHE A 705 -7.12 -0.98 7.33
CA PHE A 705 -5.67 -1.07 7.39
C PHE A 705 -5.13 -1.99 8.50
N ILE A 706 -5.86 -2.14 9.60
CA ILE A 706 -5.41 -2.92 10.76
C ILE A 706 -6.02 -4.33 10.74
N ARG A 707 -7.33 -4.39 10.62
CA ARG A 707 -8.07 -5.65 10.70
C ARG A 707 -7.59 -6.70 9.68
N PRO A 708 -7.34 -6.40 8.38
CA PRO A 708 -6.84 -7.40 7.45
C PRO A 708 -5.46 -7.96 7.83
N LYS A 709 -4.63 -7.16 8.49
CA LYS A 709 -3.32 -7.62 8.98
C LYS A 709 -3.44 -8.57 10.18
N LEU A 710 -4.38 -8.30 11.08
CA LEU A 710 -4.67 -9.19 12.20
C LEU A 710 -5.30 -10.50 11.73
N GLU A 711 -6.18 -10.43 10.73
CA GLU A 711 -7.03 -11.55 10.31
C GLU A 711 -6.36 -12.51 9.30
N TYR A 712 -5.27 -12.10 8.62
CA TYR A 712 -4.64 -12.94 7.61
C TYR A 712 -4.10 -14.23 8.21
N GLY A 713 -4.60 -15.37 7.71
CA GLY A 713 -4.25 -16.71 8.15
C GLY A 713 -5.08 -17.23 9.32
N LEU A 714 -5.93 -16.41 9.97
CA LEU A 714 -6.77 -16.89 11.06
C LEU A 714 -7.74 -17.98 10.58
N ALA A 715 -8.27 -17.87 9.36
CA ALA A 715 -9.21 -18.83 8.79
C ALA A 715 -8.68 -20.27 8.74
N ILE A 716 -7.38 -20.46 8.66
CA ILE A 716 -6.72 -21.77 8.57
C ILE A 716 -5.93 -22.14 9.83
N SER A 717 -6.02 -21.33 10.89
CA SER A 717 -5.27 -21.51 12.14
C SER A 717 -6.17 -22.08 13.23
N HIS A 718 -5.66 -23.00 14.02
CA HIS A 718 -6.36 -23.44 15.24
C HIS A 718 -5.93 -22.54 16.41
N LEU A 719 -6.90 -21.84 17.00
CA LEU A 719 -6.67 -20.89 18.09
C LEU A 719 -7.32 -21.38 19.38
N SER A 720 -6.59 -21.30 20.48
CA SER A 720 -7.09 -21.58 21.81
C SER A 720 -7.91 -20.41 22.39
N ALA A 721 -8.67 -20.64 23.43
CA ALA A 721 -9.38 -19.59 24.16
C ALA A 721 -8.42 -18.49 24.68
N ARG A 722 -7.20 -18.87 25.06
CA ARG A 722 -6.15 -17.93 25.48
C ARG A 722 -5.70 -17.02 24.33
N ASP A 723 -5.59 -17.58 23.12
CA ASP A 723 -5.20 -16.82 21.92
C ASP A 723 -6.27 -15.79 21.56
N PHE A 724 -7.55 -16.13 21.62
CA PHE A 724 -8.64 -15.20 21.42
C PHE A 724 -8.64 -14.07 22.44
N THR A 725 -8.39 -14.38 23.71
CA THR A 725 -8.28 -13.37 24.78
C THR A 725 -7.12 -12.41 24.52
N ALA A 726 -5.97 -12.93 24.10
CA ALA A 726 -4.80 -12.10 23.76
C ALA A 726 -5.08 -11.17 22.57
N LEU A 727 -5.70 -11.70 21.52
CA LEU A 727 -6.07 -10.91 20.33
C LEU A 727 -7.14 -9.86 20.63
N ASP A 728 -8.16 -10.19 21.44
CA ASP A 728 -9.19 -9.22 21.84
C ASP A 728 -8.59 -8.13 22.75
N THR A 729 -7.66 -8.48 23.62
CA THR A 729 -6.90 -7.51 24.43
C THR A 729 -6.08 -6.58 23.55
N LEU A 730 -5.42 -7.12 22.53
CA LEU A 730 -4.70 -6.31 21.53
C LEU A 730 -5.67 -5.40 20.76
N GLN A 731 -6.80 -5.91 20.28
CA GLN A 731 -7.82 -5.11 19.61
C GLN A 731 -8.28 -3.97 20.52
N ASN A 732 -8.55 -4.25 21.79
CA ASN A 732 -8.97 -3.24 22.77
C ASN A 732 -7.90 -2.14 22.95
N ARG A 733 -6.62 -2.53 23.04
CA ARG A 733 -5.52 -1.56 23.09
C ARG A 733 -5.43 -0.68 21.85
N LEU A 734 -5.55 -1.28 20.65
CA LEU A 734 -5.48 -0.54 19.39
C LEU A 734 -6.67 0.41 19.21
N VAL A 735 -7.87 -0.03 19.57
CA VAL A 735 -9.08 0.82 19.57
C VAL A 735 -8.95 1.93 20.62
N GLY A 736 -8.43 1.63 21.79
CA GLY A 736 -8.17 2.59 22.86
C GLY A 736 -7.27 3.77 22.42
N MET A 737 -6.37 3.56 21.47
CA MET A 737 -5.49 4.63 20.97
C MET A 737 -6.26 5.78 20.31
N PHE A 738 -7.37 5.52 19.64
CA PHE A 738 -8.16 6.57 19.01
C PHE A 738 -9.44 6.92 19.77
N VAL A 739 -9.93 6.04 20.63
CA VAL A 739 -11.04 6.35 21.54
C VAL A 739 -10.53 7.12 22.75
N GLY A 740 -9.34 6.76 23.21
CA GLY A 740 -8.69 7.41 24.34
C GLY A 740 -9.42 7.20 25.67
N SER A 741 -10.09 6.08 25.85
CA SER A 741 -10.93 5.81 27.01
C SER A 741 -10.79 4.34 27.44
N THR A 742 -11.07 4.10 28.68
CA THR A 742 -11.23 2.76 29.24
C THR A 742 -12.49 2.04 28.72
N TRP A 743 -13.46 2.81 28.17
CA TRP A 743 -14.74 2.28 27.68
C TRP A 743 -14.66 1.78 26.22
N VAL A 744 -13.66 0.98 25.90
CA VAL A 744 -13.41 0.45 24.55
C VAL A 744 -14.58 -0.43 24.07
N ASN A 745 -15.25 -1.16 24.97
CA ASN A 745 -16.38 -2.01 24.61
C ASN A 745 -17.56 -1.20 24.08
N VAL A 746 -17.89 -0.05 24.69
CA VAL A 746 -18.90 0.87 24.18
C VAL A 746 -18.48 1.38 22.79
N ALA A 747 -17.24 1.79 22.63
CA ALA A 747 -16.75 2.27 21.35
C ALA A 747 -16.79 1.19 20.25
N LYS A 748 -16.44 -0.04 20.56
CA LYS A 748 -16.57 -1.18 19.62
C LYS A 748 -18.04 -1.41 19.24
N HIS A 749 -18.95 -1.35 20.20
CA HIS A 749 -20.38 -1.53 19.99
C HIS A 749 -20.93 -0.44 19.05
N ILE A 750 -20.80 0.84 19.41
CA ILE A 750 -21.35 1.95 18.59
C ILE A 750 -20.68 2.08 17.21
N THR A 751 -19.51 1.48 17.00
CA THR A 751 -18.83 1.43 15.69
C THR A 751 -18.98 0.08 14.99
N CYS A 752 -19.73 -0.88 15.52
CA CYS A 752 -19.87 -2.26 15.01
C CYS A 752 -18.53 -2.95 14.77
N LEU A 753 -17.63 -2.91 15.73
CA LEU A 753 -16.38 -3.67 15.69
C LEU A 753 -16.53 -4.97 16.50
N PRO A 754 -16.74 -6.12 15.85
CA PRO A 754 -16.93 -7.40 16.52
C PRO A 754 -15.64 -7.89 17.21
N SER A 755 -15.78 -8.85 18.13
CA SER A 755 -14.66 -9.55 18.74
C SER A 755 -13.86 -10.33 17.70
N ILE A 756 -12.60 -10.64 18.01
CA ILE A 756 -11.77 -11.43 17.11
C ILE A 756 -12.30 -12.86 16.98
N LYS A 757 -12.86 -13.42 18.06
CA LYS A 757 -13.50 -14.74 18.02
C LYS A 757 -14.66 -14.80 17.01
N HIS A 758 -15.55 -13.81 17.04
CA HIS A 758 -16.61 -13.71 16.03
C HIS A 758 -16.03 -13.60 14.60
N ARG A 759 -15.03 -12.76 14.44
CA ARG A 759 -14.37 -12.59 13.13
C ARG A 759 -13.73 -13.87 12.65
N TYR A 760 -13.08 -14.60 13.52
CA TYR A 760 -12.50 -15.91 13.22
C TYR A 760 -13.55 -16.88 12.68
N ASN A 761 -14.70 -17.02 13.37
CA ASN A 761 -15.78 -17.89 12.93
C ASN A 761 -16.28 -17.51 11.52
N VAL A 762 -16.51 -16.21 11.28
CA VAL A 762 -16.94 -15.72 9.96
C VAL A 762 -15.89 -15.98 8.88
N LEU A 763 -14.61 -15.80 9.18
CA LEU A 763 -13.52 -16.02 8.22
C LEU A 763 -13.34 -17.50 7.90
N ALA A 764 -13.40 -18.36 8.89
CA ALA A 764 -13.30 -19.81 8.72
C ALA A 764 -14.42 -20.35 7.80
N ILE A 765 -15.68 -19.94 8.08
CA ILE A 765 -16.81 -20.34 7.24
C ILE A 765 -16.72 -19.78 5.82
N ARG A 766 -16.34 -18.51 5.66
CA ARG A 766 -16.13 -17.94 4.31
C ARG A 766 -15.05 -18.69 3.55
N PHE A 767 -13.99 -19.10 4.23
CA PHE A 767 -12.93 -19.89 3.62
C PHE A 767 -13.45 -21.27 3.20
N ALA A 768 -14.22 -21.95 4.07
CA ALA A 768 -14.82 -23.24 3.79
C ALA A 768 -15.80 -23.16 2.58
N LEU A 769 -16.77 -22.26 2.64
CA LEU A 769 -17.73 -22.06 1.55
C LEU A 769 -17.06 -21.69 0.21
N ARG A 770 -15.96 -20.94 0.25
CA ARG A 770 -15.17 -20.69 -0.95
C ARG A 770 -14.48 -21.99 -1.43
N ALA A 771 -13.94 -22.78 -0.50
CA ALA A 771 -13.27 -24.05 -0.84
C ALA A 771 -14.22 -25.00 -1.57
N ASP A 772 -15.51 -24.99 -1.23
CA ASP A 772 -16.55 -25.78 -1.89
C ASP A 772 -16.86 -25.32 -3.33
N THR A 773 -16.43 -24.11 -3.71
CA THR A 773 -16.61 -23.56 -5.08
C THR A 773 -15.34 -23.63 -5.92
N LEU A 774 -14.29 -24.22 -5.43
CA LEU A 774 -13.03 -24.35 -6.16
C LEU A 774 -13.17 -25.44 -7.24
N PRO A 775 -12.42 -25.31 -8.35
CA PRO A 775 -12.39 -26.36 -9.38
C PRO A 775 -11.85 -27.71 -8.85
N ASP A 776 -12.30 -28.79 -9.46
CA ASP A 776 -11.96 -30.17 -9.06
C ASP A 776 -10.46 -30.47 -9.20
N ASP A 777 -9.74 -29.73 -10.03
CA ASP A 777 -8.29 -29.81 -10.19
C ASP A 777 -7.51 -29.02 -9.11
N CYS A 778 -8.20 -28.51 -8.07
CA CYS A 778 -7.56 -27.85 -6.94
C CYS A 778 -7.06 -28.84 -5.93
N LEU A 779 -5.78 -28.78 -5.59
CA LEU A 779 -5.18 -29.68 -4.59
C LEU A 779 -5.95 -29.67 -3.26
N LEU A 780 -6.45 -28.51 -2.79
CA LEU A 780 -7.25 -28.43 -1.57
C LEU A 780 -8.56 -29.26 -1.66
N VAL A 781 -9.22 -29.25 -2.81
CA VAL A 781 -10.44 -30.02 -3.04
C VAL A 781 -10.12 -31.52 -3.02
N LEU A 782 -9.08 -31.94 -3.73
CA LEU A 782 -8.65 -33.34 -3.78
C LEU A 782 -8.23 -33.87 -2.41
N LEU A 783 -7.49 -33.09 -1.63
CA LEU A 783 -7.10 -33.49 -0.28
C LEU A 783 -8.34 -33.67 0.61
N ARG A 784 -9.33 -32.80 0.53
CA ARG A 784 -10.58 -32.96 1.28
C ARG A 784 -11.38 -34.20 0.87
N ALA A 785 -11.35 -34.54 -0.39
CA ALA A 785 -12.05 -35.72 -0.89
C ALA A 785 -11.40 -37.05 -0.49
N HIS A 786 -10.08 -37.06 -0.30
CA HIS A 786 -9.30 -38.29 -0.11
C HIS A 786 -8.72 -38.50 1.29
N LEU A 787 -8.43 -37.44 2.02
CA LEU A 787 -7.95 -37.56 3.38
C LEU A 787 -9.14 -37.77 4.32
N HIS A 788 -9.09 -38.80 5.17
CA HIS A 788 -10.12 -39.05 6.17
C HIS A 788 -10.31 -37.92 7.17
N TYR A 789 -9.36 -37.01 7.24
CA TYR A 789 -9.37 -35.93 8.21
C TYR A 789 -8.55 -34.74 7.70
N THR A 790 -9.23 -33.70 7.27
CA THR A 790 -8.58 -32.43 6.95
C THR A 790 -8.81 -31.40 8.05
N ARG A 791 -7.92 -30.46 8.15
CA ARG A 791 -8.06 -29.37 9.11
C ARG A 791 -9.26 -28.49 8.81
N LEU A 792 -9.62 -28.35 7.54
CA LEU A 792 -10.78 -27.59 7.11
C LEU A 792 -12.09 -28.22 7.60
N ASP A 793 -12.25 -29.54 7.46
CA ASP A 793 -13.45 -30.24 7.90
C ASP A 793 -13.62 -30.15 9.43
N ARG A 794 -12.52 -30.23 10.17
CA ARG A 794 -12.53 -29.97 11.60
C ARG A 794 -13.03 -28.58 11.96
N PHE A 795 -12.54 -27.53 11.25
CA PHE A 795 -13.01 -26.16 11.47
C PHE A 795 -14.49 -26.00 11.18
N ILE A 796 -14.99 -26.66 10.15
CA ILE A 796 -16.42 -26.67 9.81
C ILE A 796 -17.23 -27.27 10.96
N CYS A 797 -16.84 -28.47 11.42
CA CYS A 797 -17.57 -29.18 12.48
C CYS A 797 -17.55 -28.43 13.83
N GLU A 798 -16.43 -27.81 14.18
CA GLU A 798 -16.26 -27.10 15.46
C GLU A 798 -16.82 -25.66 15.44
N ASN A 799 -17.23 -25.15 14.28
CA ASN A 799 -17.64 -23.74 14.14
C ASN A 799 -19.13 -23.54 14.43
N PRO A 800 -19.51 -22.84 15.52
CA PRO A 800 -20.90 -22.67 15.88
C PRO A 800 -21.72 -21.89 14.85
N LEU A 801 -21.07 -21.06 14.03
CA LEU A 801 -21.75 -20.33 12.95
C LEU A 801 -22.13 -21.26 11.80
N TYR A 802 -21.33 -22.31 11.52
CA TYR A 802 -21.66 -23.30 10.49
C TYR A 802 -22.95 -24.05 10.83
N GLN A 803 -23.10 -24.45 12.10
CA GLN A 803 -24.28 -25.12 12.60
C GLN A 803 -25.56 -24.28 12.50
N SER A 804 -25.42 -22.94 12.43
CA SER A 804 -26.54 -22.01 12.27
C SER A 804 -26.84 -21.65 10.81
N LEU A 805 -26.06 -22.18 9.84
CA LEU A 805 -26.35 -21.94 8.43
C LEU A 805 -27.57 -22.71 8.00
N PRO A 806 -28.52 -22.10 7.26
CA PRO A 806 -29.62 -22.83 6.65
C PRO A 806 -29.11 -23.73 5.52
N ASP A 807 -29.84 -24.83 5.30
CA ASP A 807 -29.63 -25.75 4.18
C ASP A 807 -30.80 -25.58 3.19
N PRO A 808 -30.57 -25.25 1.93
CA PRO A 808 -29.28 -25.01 1.28
C PRO A 808 -28.61 -23.70 1.70
N VAL A 809 -27.27 -23.66 1.57
CA VAL A 809 -26.49 -22.48 1.93
C VAL A 809 -26.96 -21.26 1.15
N PRO A 810 -27.27 -20.15 1.81
CA PRO A 810 -27.83 -18.97 1.18
C PRO A 810 -26.87 -18.30 0.18
N SER A 811 -27.42 -17.49 -0.71
CA SER A 811 -26.65 -16.59 -1.57
C SER A 811 -25.72 -15.66 -0.75
N SER A 812 -24.78 -15.00 -1.40
CA SER A 812 -23.86 -14.06 -0.74
C SER A 812 -24.56 -12.92 0.02
N ALA A 813 -25.78 -12.56 -0.36
CA ALA A 813 -26.60 -11.59 0.35
C ALA A 813 -27.21 -12.21 1.61
N GLY A 814 -27.77 -13.41 1.50
CA GLY A 814 -28.31 -14.17 2.64
C GLY A 814 -27.25 -14.50 3.68
N LEU A 815 -26.02 -14.89 3.25
CA LEU A 815 -24.90 -15.09 4.17
C LEU A 815 -24.55 -13.84 4.99
N ARG A 816 -24.65 -12.64 4.40
CA ARG A 816 -24.42 -11.39 5.16
C ARG A 816 -25.45 -11.20 6.26
N THR A 817 -26.70 -11.52 5.96
CA THR A 817 -27.81 -11.46 6.94
C THR A 817 -27.59 -12.47 8.07
N THR A 818 -27.26 -13.72 7.75
CA THR A 818 -26.95 -14.76 8.74
C THR A 818 -25.77 -14.37 9.63
N PHE A 819 -24.68 -13.84 9.05
CA PHE A 819 -23.53 -13.38 9.83
C PHE A 819 -23.88 -12.17 10.73
N ALA A 820 -24.76 -11.29 10.28
CA ALA A 820 -25.23 -10.16 11.09
C ALA A 820 -26.12 -10.64 12.23
N ALA A 821 -27.03 -11.58 11.98
CA ALA A 821 -27.87 -12.20 13.00
C ALA A 821 -27.03 -12.92 14.08
N TYR A 822 -26.12 -13.77 13.64
CA TYR A 822 -25.18 -14.44 14.57
C TYR A 822 -24.37 -13.45 15.43
N TRP A 823 -23.96 -12.30 14.85
CA TRP A 823 -23.30 -11.26 15.61
C TRP A 823 -24.23 -10.61 16.63
N GLN A 824 -25.48 -10.33 16.24
CA GLN A 824 -26.48 -9.77 17.14
C GLN A 824 -26.74 -10.70 18.32
N ASP A 825 -26.93 -12.01 18.07
CA ASP A 825 -27.13 -13.02 19.13
C ASP A 825 -25.96 -13.06 20.13
N GLN A 826 -24.72 -12.97 19.65
CA GLN A 826 -23.54 -12.90 20.51
C GLN A 826 -23.52 -11.64 21.39
N VAL A 827 -23.96 -10.50 20.86
CA VAL A 827 -24.06 -9.25 21.63
C VAL A 827 -25.18 -9.34 22.65
N ASP A 828 -26.34 -9.88 22.29
CA ASP A 828 -27.48 -10.03 23.18
C ASP A 828 -27.17 -10.97 24.36
N LEU A 829 -26.46 -12.06 24.10
CA LEU A 829 -25.91 -12.94 25.15
C LEU A 829 -24.94 -12.18 26.07
N GLN A 830 -24.05 -11.37 25.50
CA GLN A 830 -23.11 -10.57 26.28
C GLN A 830 -23.82 -9.52 27.16
N LEU A 831 -24.85 -8.87 26.62
CA LEU A 831 -25.63 -7.88 27.33
C LEU A 831 -26.47 -8.51 28.44
N SER A 832 -27.04 -9.69 28.20
CA SER A 832 -27.79 -10.47 29.19
C SER A 832 -26.92 -10.92 30.34
N ALA A 833 -25.75 -11.47 30.06
CA ALA A 833 -24.77 -11.84 31.08
C ALA A 833 -24.29 -10.63 31.90
N ALA A 834 -24.11 -9.47 31.26
CA ALA A 834 -23.73 -8.21 31.91
C ALA A 834 -24.87 -7.65 32.79
N ALA A 835 -26.12 -7.91 32.45
CA ALA A 835 -27.28 -7.54 33.26
C ALA A 835 -27.29 -8.25 34.62
N VAL A 836 -27.02 -9.55 34.61
CA VAL A 836 -26.98 -10.37 35.83
C VAL A 836 -25.85 -9.92 36.77
N THR A 837 -24.71 -9.52 36.22
CA THR A 837 -23.54 -9.13 37.04
C THR A 837 -23.53 -7.65 37.44
N GLY A 838 -24.51 -6.84 37.01
CA GLY A 838 -24.55 -5.38 37.24
C GLY A 838 -23.41 -4.61 36.53
N ARG A 839 -22.62 -5.28 35.71
CA ARG A 839 -21.49 -4.69 34.98
C ARG A 839 -21.94 -4.06 33.65
N HIS A 840 -21.09 -3.19 33.09
CA HIS A 840 -21.29 -2.60 31.76
C HIS A 840 -22.56 -1.75 31.58
N THR A 841 -22.96 -0.98 32.58
CA THR A 841 -24.14 -0.11 32.52
C THR A 841 -24.20 0.79 31.28
N LEU A 842 -23.06 1.38 30.87
CA LEU A 842 -22.99 2.21 29.65
C LEU A 842 -23.18 1.41 28.35
N LEU A 843 -22.75 0.17 28.31
CA LEU A 843 -22.94 -0.69 27.15
C LEU A 843 -24.42 -1.06 27.00
N ARG A 844 -25.07 -1.38 28.11
CA ARG A 844 -26.53 -1.67 28.16
C ARG A 844 -27.38 -0.45 27.80
N ALA A 845 -26.89 0.76 28.07
CA ALA A 845 -27.58 2.01 27.70
C ALA A 845 -27.49 2.31 26.19
N CYS A 846 -26.62 1.62 25.44
CA CYS A 846 -26.52 1.79 24.00
C CYS A 846 -27.66 1.11 23.25
N ARG A 847 -27.83 1.51 21.99
CA ARG A 847 -28.77 0.87 21.06
C ARG A 847 -28.46 -0.63 20.93
N PRO A 848 -29.44 -1.53 21.03
CA PRO A 848 -29.18 -2.97 20.91
C PRO A 848 -28.75 -3.41 19.52
N ASP A 849 -29.22 -2.77 18.44
CA ASP A 849 -28.85 -3.10 17.06
C ASP A 849 -27.36 -2.85 16.79
N THR A 850 -26.65 -3.90 16.41
CA THR A 850 -25.22 -3.89 16.07
C THR A 850 -24.93 -4.11 14.59
N THR A 851 -25.95 -4.21 13.76
CA THR A 851 -25.80 -4.42 12.31
C THR A 851 -25.24 -3.20 11.61
N ARG A 852 -25.48 -2.02 12.20
CA ARG A 852 -25.03 -0.71 11.70
C ARG A 852 -24.36 0.11 12.81
N PRO A 853 -23.43 1.02 12.46
CA PRO A 853 -22.91 1.98 13.42
C PRO A 853 -24.04 2.83 14.04
N ASP A 854 -23.85 3.22 15.31
CA ASP A 854 -24.81 4.09 16.00
C ASP A 854 -25.06 5.37 15.19
N PRO A 855 -26.32 5.78 14.99
CA PRO A 855 -26.69 6.96 14.23
C PRO A 855 -25.99 8.26 14.63
N ILE A 856 -25.61 8.42 15.90
CA ILE A 856 -24.87 9.59 16.38
C ILE A 856 -23.55 9.81 15.61
N LEU A 857 -22.99 8.77 14.98
CA LEU A 857 -21.72 8.84 14.27
C LEU A 857 -21.83 9.40 12.85
N TYR A 858 -23.02 9.34 12.22
CA TYR A 858 -23.15 9.69 10.80
C TYR A 858 -24.35 10.59 10.46
N LEU A 859 -25.32 10.77 11.36
CA LEU A 859 -26.42 11.71 11.13
C LEU A 859 -25.86 13.13 10.87
N PRO A 860 -26.57 13.97 10.09
CA PRO A 860 -26.11 15.32 9.76
C PRO A 860 -25.97 16.18 11.03
N LEU A 861 -24.75 16.50 11.40
CA LEU A 861 -24.40 17.19 12.63
C LEU A 861 -23.03 17.84 12.56
N GLY A 862 -22.86 18.96 13.21
CA GLY A 862 -21.58 19.62 13.40
C GLY A 862 -20.62 18.76 14.24
N ARG A 863 -19.31 18.98 14.06
CA ARG A 863 -18.28 18.19 14.74
C ARG A 863 -18.35 18.30 16.26
N ILE A 864 -18.64 19.49 16.77
CA ILE A 864 -18.68 19.76 18.23
C ILE A 864 -19.86 19.05 18.86
N ALA A 865 -21.05 19.21 18.30
CA ALA A 865 -22.27 18.57 18.79
C ALA A 865 -22.16 17.03 18.70
N ARG A 866 -21.59 16.49 17.58
CA ARG A 866 -21.30 15.06 17.47
C ARG A 866 -20.34 14.58 18.56
N SER A 867 -19.32 15.37 18.88
CA SER A 867 -18.39 15.05 19.97
C SER A 867 -19.11 14.95 21.31
N ARG A 868 -20.12 15.80 21.58
CA ARG A 868 -20.95 15.74 22.80
C ARG A 868 -21.75 14.44 22.87
N LEU A 869 -22.41 14.05 21.79
CA LEU A 869 -23.15 12.77 21.71
C LEU A 869 -22.22 11.57 21.97
N VAL A 870 -21.06 11.54 21.33
CA VAL A 870 -20.08 10.47 21.52
C VAL A 870 -19.53 10.44 22.94
N ARG A 871 -19.22 11.61 23.53
CA ARG A 871 -18.76 11.70 24.92
C ARG A 871 -19.83 11.22 25.90
N TRP A 872 -21.10 11.53 25.64
CA TRP A 872 -22.20 11.00 26.42
C TRP A 872 -22.25 9.48 26.41
N ARG A 873 -22.28 8.86 25.24
CA ARG A 873 -22.25 7.39 25.09
C ARG A 873 -21.05 6.76 25.79
N LEU A 874 -19.89 7.42 25.74
CA LEU A 874 -18.66 6.95 26.37
C LEU A 874 -18.56 7.28 27.87
N GLY A 875 -19.60 7.84 28.48
CA GLY A 875 -19.60 8.20 29.91
C GLY A 875 -18.62 9.29 30.31
N ARG A 876 -18.33 10.25 29.42
CA ARG A 876 -17.33 11.29 29.63
C ARG A 876 -17.91 12.66 30.01
N PHE A 877 -19.17 12.72 30.35
CA PHE A 877 -19.84 13.93 30.82
C PHE A 877 -20.03 13.95 32.31
N THR A 878 -19.21 13.27 33.08
CA THR A 878 -19.31 13.28 34.53
C THR A 878 -18.02 13.78 35.15
N ASN A 879 -18.13 14.56 36.18
CA ASN A 879 -17.02 14.92 37.03
C ASN A 879 -17.37 14.57 38.49
N MET A 880 -17.14 13.31 38.85
CA MET A 880 -17.42 12.77 40.17
C MET A 880 -16.55 13.36 41.29
N ARG A 881 -15.60 14.23 40.96
CA ARG A 881 -14.68 14.88 41.91
C ARG A 881 -15.20 16.25 42.32
N GLU A 882 -16.12 16.81 41.59
CA GLU A 882 -16.67 18.13 41.83
C GLU A 882 -18.15 18.05 42.19
N GLU A 883 -18.59 18.87 43.17
CA GLU A 883 -19.96 19.08 43.53
C GLU A 883 -20.66 19.89 42.44
N CYS A 884 -21.95 19.59 42.22
CA CYS A 884 -22.72 20.31 41.22
C CYS A 884 -23.02 21.72 41.72
N PRO A 885 -22.82 22.77 40.87
CA PRO A 885 -23.18 24.15 41.25
C PRO A 885 -24.66 24.35 41.60
N CYS A 886 -25.51 23.41 41.26
CA CYS A 886 -26.94 23.49 41.62
C CYS A 886 -27.22 23.33 43.14
N MET A 887 -26.23 22.76 43.88
CA MET A 887 -26.32 22.52 45.34
C MET A 887 -27.60 21.84 45.82
N SER A 888 -28.26 21.03 44.97
CA SER A 888 -29.53 20.41 45.26
C SER A 888 -29.54 18.90 44.93
N PRO A 889 -29.47 18.02 45.95
CA PRO A 889 -29.15 18.30 47.36
C PRO A 889 -27.70 18.78 47.54
N ALA A 890 -27.38 19.35 48.68
CA ALA A 890 -26.01 19.77 49.01
C ALA A 890 -25.08 18.57 48.98
N GLY A 891 -23.86 18.77 48.41
CA GLY A 891 -22.88 17.71 48.25
C GLY A 891 -23.10 16.74 47.09
N VAL A 892 -24.11 16.99 46.21
CA VAL A 892 -24.34 16.13 45.05
C VAL A 892 -23.25 16.33 43.98
N HIS A 893 -22.64 15.22 43.56
CA HIS A 893 -21.64 15.26 42.50
C HIS A 893 -22.24 15.29 41.09
N ILE A 894 -21.46 15.82 40.14
CA ILE A 894 -21.82 15.86 38.73
C ILE A 894 -21.83 14.42 38.16
N SER A 895 -23.00 13.80 38.12
CA SER A 895 -23.21 12.42 37.64
C SER A 895 -24.29 12.38 36.55
N ARG A 896 -24.37 11.28 35.78
CA ARG A 896 -25.38 11.10 34.73
C ARG A 896 -26.80 11.18 35.30
N ASP A 897 -27.07 10.49 36.40
CA ASP A 897 -28.37 10.39 37.01
C ASP A 897 -28.80 11.76 37.60
N HIS A 898 -27.86 12.53 38.14
CA HIS A 898 -28.11 13.86 38.65
C HIS A 898 -28.62 14.82 37.56
N PHE A 899 -28.18 14.71 36.32
CA PHE A 899 -28.59 15.62 35.24
C PHE A 899 -30.10 15.63 34.99
N LEU A 900 -30.83 14.56 35.32
CA LEU A 900 -32.28 14.50 35.18
C LEU A 900 -33.03 15.37 36.21
N TYR A 901 -32.34 15.75 37.30
CA TYR A 901 -32.94 16.50 38.43
C TYR A 901 -32.13 17.75 38.78
N CYS A 902 -31.16 18.07 37.94
CA CYS A 902 -30.25 19.20 38.21
C CYS A 902 -30.93 20.54 37.99
N ARG A 903 -31.08 21.35 39.06
CA ARG A 903 -31.68 22.69 39.00
C ARG A 903 -30.88 23.70 38.15
N ALA A 904 -29.63 23.42 37.81
CA ALA A 904 -28.83 24.27 36.93
C ALA A 904 -29.09 23.99 35.43
N LEU A 905 -29.93 22.99 35.12
CA LEU A 905 -30.36 22.66 33.75
C LEU A 905 -31.82 23.07 33.58
N ASP A 906 -32.13 23.53 32.37
CA ASP A 906 -33.51 23.88 32.01
C ASP A 906 -34.40 22.60 31.98
N PRO A 907 -35.46 22.50 32.83
CA PRO A 907 -36.31 21.34 32.86
C PRO A 907 -37.05 21.11 31.53
N ASP A 908 -37.41 22.18 30.80
CA ASP A 908 -38.14 22.10 29.54
C ASP A 908 -37.33 21.30 28.50
N LEU A 909 -36.00 21.40 28.53
CA LEU A 909 -35.12 20.60 27.62
C LEU A 909 -35.16 19.11 27.95
N ILE A 910 -35.33 18.77 29.22
CA ILE A 910 -35.46 17.38 29.66
C ILE A 910 -36.87 16.86 29.31
N ASP A 911 -37.89 17.66 29.53
CA ASP A 911 -39.29 17.29 29.30
C ASP A 911 -39.61 17.16 27.81
N ALA A 912 -38.93 17.88 26.95
CA ALA A 912 -39.01 17.71 25.51
C ALA A 912 -38.49 16.37 25.00
N LEU A 913 -37.65 15.64 25.77
CA LEU A 913 -37.18 14.31 25.39
C LEU A 913 -38.30 13.25 25.51
N PRO A 914 -38.24 12.18 24.68
CA PRO A 914 -39.23 11.11 24.75
C PRO A 914 -39.22 10.45 26.15
N PRO A 915 -40.37 10.06 26.67
CA PRO A 915 -40.47 9.37 27.97
C PRO A 915 -39.73 8.02 27.89
N ALA A 916 -38.91 7.75 28.88
CA ALA A 916 -38.10 6.52 28.90
C ALA A 916 -38.81 5.42 29.73
N PRO A 917 -38.61 4.15 29.39
CA PRO A 917 -39.05 3.02 30.22
C PRO A 917 -38.39 3.06 31.61
N PRO A 918 -39.03 2.45 32.64
CA PRO A 918 -38.43 2.37 33.97
C PRO A 918 -37.02 1.80 33.95
N GLY A 919 -36.12 2.45 34.66
CA GLY A 919 -34.71 2.06 34.74
C GLY A 919 -33.83 2.44 33.55
N VAL A 920 -34.35 3.11 32.53
CA VAL A 920 -33.59 3.60 31.38
C VAL A 920 -33.44 5.15 31.51
N HIS A 921 -32.20 5.61 31.37
CA HIS A 921 -31.91 7.03 31.42
C HIS A 921 -32.51 7.76 30.20
N ARG A 922 -33.24 8.86 30.44
CA ARG A 922 -34.04 9.54 29.41
C ARG A 922 -33.23 10.03 28.20
N ILE A 923 -32.00 10.53 28.42
CA ILE A 923 -31.10 10.91 27.32
C ILE A 923 -30.66 9.67 26.49
N ASP A 924 -30.39 8.55 27.15
CA ASP A 924 -30.02 7.33 26.43
C ASP A 924 -31.16 6.78 25.60
N HIS A 925 -32.39 6.84 26.15
CA HIS A 925 -33.59 6.46 25.43
C HIS A 925 -33.78 7.36 24.19
N ALA A 926 -33.68 8.67 24.34
CA ALA A 926 -33.72 9.60 23.20
C ALA A 926 -32.67 9.29 22.11
N LEU A 927 -31.46 8.97 22.51
CA LEU A 927 -30.41 8.54 21.57
C LEU A 927 -30.73 7.21 20.89
N ASN A 928 -31.38 6.27 21.58
CA ASN A 928 -31.78 4.98 21.01
C ASN A 928 -32.94 5.10 20.02
N CYS A 929 -33.80 6.13 20.19
CA CYS A 929 -34.93 6.46 19.30
C CYS A 929 -34.51 7.25 18.04
N LEU A 930 -33.22 7.61 17.86
CA LEU A 930 -32.74 8.31 16.67
C LEU A 930 -32.99 7.49 15.40
N PRO A 931 -33.37 8.12 14.27
CA PRO A 931 -33.56 7.45 13.02
C PRO A 931 -32.24 6.89 12.47
N THR A 932 -32.31 5.80 11.72
CA THR A 932 -31.14 5.16 11.10
C THR A 932 -30.70 5.80 9.78
N THR A 933 -31.51 6.68 9.22
CA THR A 933 -31.25 7.41 7.98
C THR A 933 -31.56 8.89 8.14
N ALA A 934 -30.78 9.73 7.45
CA ALA A 934 -31.03 11.18 7.48
C ALA A 934 -32.33 11.58 6.74
N SER A 935 -32.80 10.76 5.82
CA SER A 935 -34.03 10.98 5.06
C SER A 935 -35.30 10.97 5.91
N ALA A 936 -35.25 10.38 7.10
CA ALA A 936 -36.37 10.40 8.03
C ALA A 936 -36.60 11.79 8.70
N GLY A 937 -35.69 12.74 8.48
CA GLY A 937 -35.72 14.03 9.14
C GLY A 937 -35.30 13.99 10.63
N PRO A 938 -35.03 15.17 11.23
CA PRO A 938 -34.71 15.25 12.64
C PRO A 938 -35.97 14.97 13.49
N PRO A 939 -35.85 14.20 14.58
CA PRO A 939 -36.98 14.02 15.50
C PRO A 939 -37.31 15.34 16.22
N ALA A 940 -38.56 15.52 16.67
CA ALA A 940 -39.03 16.75 17.30
C ALA A 940 -38.15 17.19 18.49
N TYR A 941 -37.61 16.22 19.25
CA TYR A 941 -36.74 16.47 20.40
C TYR A 941 -35.27 16.74 20.04
N TRP A 942 -34.89 16.78 18.76
CA TRP A 942 -33.49 16.88 18.35
C TRP A 942 -32.78 18.13 18.85
N SER A 943 -33.42 19.30 18.72
CA SER A 943 -32.85 20.56 19.19
C SER A 943 -32.75 20.60 20.72
N ALA A 944 -33.76 20.11 21.43
CA ALA A 944 -33.72 20.01 22.87
C ALA A 944 -32.61 19.11 23.38
N LEU A 945 -32.44 17.94 22.77
CA LEU A 945 -31.33 17.00 23.09
C LEU A 945 -29.93 17.64 22.91
N LEU A 946 -29.72 18.37 21.83
CA LEU A 946 -28.43 19.00 21.57
C LEU A 946 -28.16 20.19 22.51
N ASN A 947 -29.19 21.00 22.81
CA ASN A 947 -29.11 22.12 23.77
C ASN A 947 -28.86 21.59 25.18
N LEU A 948 -29.55 20.52 25.58
CA LEU A 948 -29.32 19.86 26.87
C LEU A 948 -27.86 19.38 27.02
N LEU A 949 -27.34 18.71 26.01
CA LEU A 949 -25.95 18.25 26.02
C LEU A 949 -24.95 19.42 25.97
N TYR A 950 -25.31 20.54 25.38
CA TYR A 950 -24.53 21.77 25.45
C TYR A 950 -24.50 22.34 26.85
N ALA A 951 -25.68 22.45 27.49
CA ALA A 951 -25.79 22.93 28.86
C ALA A 951 -25.00 22.05 29.86
N ILE A 952 -25.08 20.72 29.69
CA ILE A 952 -24.29 19.76 30.47
C ILE A 952 -22.80 19.98 30.25
N ASP A 953 -22.37 20.22 28.99
CA ASP A 953 -20.96 20.47 28.67
C ASP A 953 -20.42 21.73 29.36
N CYS A 954 -21.23 22.79 29.41
CA CYS A 954 -20.91 24.01 30.14
C CYS A 954 -20.83 23.78 31.66
N LEU A 955 -21.75 22.99 32.20
CA LEU A 955 -21.82 22.66 33.62
C LEU A 955 -20.55 21.85 34.05
N VAL A 956 -20.15 20.90 33.25
CA VAL A 956 -18.99 20.04 33.52
C VAL A 956 -17.67 20.78 33.34
N HIS A 957 -17.65 21.82 32.51
CA HIS A 957 -16.42 22.60 32.20
C HIS A 957 -16.63 24.11 32.41
N PRO A 958 -16.88 24.58 33.63
CA PRO A 958 -17.27 25.97 33.90
C PRO A 958 -16.19 27.02 33.54
N LEU A 959 -14.90 26.62 33.50
CA LEU A 959 -13.80 27.48 33.11
C LEU A 959 -13.52 27.53 31.61
N ALA A 960 -14.23 26.72 30.82
CA ALA A 960 -14.02 26.66 29.38
C ALA A 960 -15.01 27.55 28.62
N VAL A 961 -14.50 28.36 27.68
CA VAL A 961 -15.36 29.08 26.74
C VAL A 961 -15.86 28.10 25.70
N ILE A 962 -17.10 27.62 25.86
CA ILE A 962 -17.73 26.64 24.97
C ILE A 962 -18.68 27.40 24.04
N ALA A 963 -18.33 27.44 22.75
CA ALA A 963 -19.22 28.04 21.75
C ALA A 963 -20.48 27.20 21.56
N PRO A 964 -21.69 27.81 21.53
CA PRO A 964 -22.93 27.13 21.16
C PRO A 964 -22.87 26.68 19.71
N ASP A 965 -23.61 25.63 19.36
CA ASP A 965 -23.86 25.29 17.95
C ASP A 965 -24.76 26.36 17.34
N PRO A 966 -24.44 26.93 16.16
CA PRO A 966 -25.17 28.05 15.60
C PRO A 966 -26.64 27.73 15.25
N ASP A 967 -26.93 26.49 14.89
CA ASP A 967 -28.31 25.97 14.74
C ASP A 967 -28.27 24.44 14.77
N PRO A 968 -28.78 23.82 15.84
CA PRO A 968 -28.74 22.37 16.01
C PRO A 968 -29.42 21.56 14.90
N ALA A 969 -30.38 22.10 14.18
CA ALA A 969 -31.14 21.39 13.14
C ALA A 969 -30.77 21.80 11.70
N SER A 970 -30.13 22.95 11.51
CA SER A 970 -29.88 23.55 10.18
C SER A 970 -29.13 22.61 9.23
N LEU A 971 -28.09 21.88 9.72
CA LEU A 971 -27.34 20.93 8.93
C LEU A 971 -28.13 19.69 8.49
N TRP A 972 -29.21 19.38 9.21
CA TRP A 972 -30.05 18.25 8.81
C TRP A 972 -31.00 18.67 7.69
N TYR A 973 -31.68 19.83 7.84
CA TYR A 973 -32.59 20.38 6.83
C TYR A 973 -31.86 20.74 5.51
N SER A 974 -30.64 21.24 5.60
CA SER A 974 -29.84 21.59 4.40
C SER A 974 -29.36 20.39 3.56
N ARG A 975 -29.52 19.16 4.06
CA ARG A 975 -29.15 17.94 3.32
C ARG A 975 -30.34 17.11 2.84
N THR A 976 -31.53 17.47 3.24
CA THR A 976 -32.79 16.82 2.84
C THR A 976 -33.55 17.59 1.74
N GLY A 977 -33.03 18.78 1.33
CA GLY A 977 -33.55 19.62 0.23
C GLY A 977 -32.84 19.36 -1.10
#